data_12461ea452711e12fb47b1741475c914
#
_entry.id   12461ea452711e12fb47b1741475c914
#
_cell.length_a   1.000
_cell.length_b   1.000
_cell.length_c   1.000
_cell.angle_alpha   90.00
_cell.angle_beta   90.00
_cell.angle_gamma   90.00
#
_symmetry.space_group_name_H-M   'P 1'
#
loop_
_entity.id
_entity.type
_entity.pdbx_description
1 polymer ?
#
loop_
_entity_poly.entity_id
_entity_poly.type
_entity_poly.pdbx_seq_one_letter_code
_entity_poly.pdbx_strand_id
1 'polypeptide(L)'
;MASIQTRRDFLKVLGNGVMVSAVLPSFLASCASKGTEAGEGHRMVNMYDDDKNYLVAQLKRFTHVHQQMQKSDRMRCEIECMKIQYPLMFCEVEPGDLFAGRAKYPPVCLSPQAFDSGGYCISVGAMSKLESDPELSAEARADVREMIGYWSQESSRARMRKVFPPKMAEVLYSDNWTSDPLCGAPLDRLSGTQCDYDKLCRLGIDGLRKEIESCLSSGKGTPENIEFWKSSLIALDLFSEMALWYAGHVAEMVEKASGIRKAELKKIEESLRHIAVAKPETLHEAIQLVFLWAVMSGSINYGRMDEYLGDLYVNDLAAKRITEEDAIAMLSSLWTLIDSRKTTWDARVIVGGKGRRNETAADKFAYVAMETTKRVRGVIPQFTLRFSSGQDPRLYETALDVIGTGNPYPMLYNDDVIIPAVMNAFRVPYEEAVNYLPFGCGEYILYHRSVGTPSGVINLAQILSLTLHKGVNFTTGRREGIPSERYDGMQTFDDIMRCYKENVEHYVEQLAYHEKLEYDTIGCEAPYFYLSLLFDDCISRGKPVFDGGVRYLGGTLEAYGNTNTADSFAAIRKLVCDEKKLTLDQMVKILDADFEGYEKERMWMLDAPKYGNDDDYADALRVEVDSHICGFTREMAQKAGMHSYLIVIINNNANVTMGEQTPATPDGRKAYTFLANANASTGGADKNGITAYLNSIVKPDITIHAGAVQNMAFSKETFNTYREKTKALLSAYFGNGGAQAMINCMGRGDLQAAMEHPERYQNLIVRVGGFSAKFVDLPRSTQLEILSRTLY
;
A
#
# COMPACT_ATOMS: atom_id res chain seq x y z
N MET A 1 9.61 -28.03 -26.62
CA MET A 1 9.01 -28.39 -25.33
C MET A 1 9.94 -29.35 -24.64
N ALA A 2 10.85 -28.88 -23.82
CA ALA A 2 11.70 -29.70 -22.98
C ALA A 2 11.23 -29.53 -21.56
N SER A 3 10.60 -30.53 -21.00
CA SER A 3 10.16 -30.59 -19.62
C SER A 3 11.38 -30.77 -18.70
N ILE A 4 11.55 -29.89 -17.75
CA ILE A 4 12.42 -30.19 -16.62
C ILE A 4 11.70 -31.19 -15.76
N GLN A 5 12.35 -32.21 -15.60
CA GLN A 5 11.68 -33.47 -15.47
C GLN A 5 11.61 -33.96 -14.10
N THR A 6 12.12 -33.69 -13.12
CA THR A 6 11.85 -34.18 -11.77
C THR A 6 12.84 -33.57 -10.77
N ARG A 7 12.52 -33.64 -9.52
CA ARG A 7 13.39 -33.35 -8.39
C ARG A 7 14.76 -34.07 -8.51
N ARG A 8 14.78 -35.21 -9.21
CA ARG A 8 15.99 -35.99 -9.48
C ARG A 8 16.90 -35.32 -10.51
N ASP A 9 16.33 -34.62 -11.48
CA ASP A 9 17.08 -33.84 -12.48
C ASP A 9 17.58 -32.52 -11.92
N PHE A 10 16.82 -31.89 -11.02
CA PHE A 10 17.26 -30.77 -10.20
C PHE A 10 18.51 -31.11 -9.35
N LEU A 11 18.49 -32.28 -8.72
CA LEU A 11 19.63 -32.74 -7.91
C LEU A 11 20.86 -33.12 -8.77
N LYS A 12 20.67 -33.55 -10.01
CA LYS A 12 21.78 -33.79 -10.96
C LYS A 12 22.44 -32.48 -11.42
N VAL A 13 21.66 -31.42 -11.61
CA VAL A 13 22.19 -30.10 -11.93
C VAL A 13 23.04 -29.55 -10.79
N LEU A 14 22.66 -29.78 -9.54
CA LEU A 14 23.45 -29.43 -8.35
C LEU A 14 24.74 -30.22 -8.19
N GLY A 15 24.77 -31.46 -8.69
CA GLY A 15 25.94 -32.37 -8.57
C GLY A 15 27.10 -32.10 -9.54
N ASN A 16 26.87 -31.32 -10.60
CA ASN A 16 27.84 -31.11 -11.68
C ASN A 16 28.61 -29.79 -11.66
N GLY A 17 28.40 -28.95 -10.69
CA GLY A 17 29.08 -27.64 -10.64
C GLY A 17 29.14 -27.03 -9.27
N VAL A 18 30.31 -27.04 -8.65
CA VAL A 18 30.74 -26.30 -7.46
C VAL A 18 30.37 -26.90 -6.10
N MET A 19 31.39 -27.06 -5.28
CA MET A 19 31.28 -27.39 -3.86
C MET A 19 30.39 -26.41 -3.14
N VAL A 20 29.12 -26.74 -2.98
CA VAL A 20 28.25 -26.16 -1.97
C VAL A 20 28.47 -26.95 -0.70
N SER A 21 29.20 -26.35 0.25
CA SER A 21 29.60 -27.04 1.48
C SER A 21 28.41 -27.30 2.40
N ALA A 22 28.39 -28.48 2.92
CA ALA A 22 27.93 -28.97 4.23
C ALA A 22 26.53 -28.60 4.79
N VAL A 23 25.76 -27.62 4.31
CA VAL A 23 24.49 -27.21 4.93
C VAL A 23 23.27 -27.87 4.27
N LEU A 24 23.37 -28.27 3.02
CA LEU A 24 22.30 -28.94 2.28
C LEU A 24 22.00 -30.42 2.61
N PRO A 25 22.91 -31.21 3.24
CA PRO A 25 22.70 -32.66 3.39
C PRO A 25 21.56 -33.07 4.29
N SER A 26 21.22 -32.28 5.35
CA SER A 26 20.22 -32.71 6.34
C SER A 26 18.79 -32.59 5.84
N PHE A 27 18.49 -31.53 5.08
CA PHE A 27 17.15 -31.34 4.53
C PHE A 27 16.85 -32.29 3.35
N LEU A 28 17.81 -32.48 2.49
CA LEU A 28 17.71 -33.40 1.35
C LEU A 28 17.57 -34.87 1.78
N ALA A 29 18.23 -35.25 2.87
CA ALA A 29 18.11 -36.59 3.44
C ALA A 29 16.74 -36.87 4.07
N SER A 30 16.15 -35.89 4.75
CA SER A 30 14.82 -35.99 5.34
C SER A 30 13.70 -36.14 4.29
N CYS A 31 13.88 -35.56 3.13
CA CYS A 31 12.93 -35.67 2.02
C CYS A 31 13.06 -36.95 1.19
N ALA A 32 14.26 -37.62 1.23
CA ALA A 32 14.52 -38.85 0.51
C ALA A 32 13.97 -40.10 1.21
N SER A 33 13.62 -40.03 2.50
CA SER A 33 13.29 -41.21 3.34
C SER A 33 11.80 -41.55 3.45
N LYS A 34 10.86 -40.78 2.80
CA LYS A 34 9.45 -41.18 2.75
C LYS A 34 9.01 -41.30 1.29
N GLY A 35 8.86 -42.56 0.85
CA GLY A 35 8.30 -42.89 -0.46
C GLY A 35 6.90 -42.34 -0.61
N THR A 36 6.81 -41.20 -1.24
CA THR A 36 5.60 -40.72 -1.89
C THR A 36 5.82 -40.86 -3.39
N GLU A 37 4.81 -41.28 -4.07
CA GLU A 37 4.72 -41.56 -5.51
C GLU A 37 5.58 -40.67 -6.38
N ALA A 38 6.17 -41.22 -7.44
CA ALA A 38 7.00 -40.47 -8.39
C ALA A 38 6.33 -39.19 -8.87
N GLY A 39 6.70 -38.08 -8.24
CA GLY A 39 6.07 -36.79 -8.44
C GLY A 39 6.35 -36.26 -9.83
N GLU A 40 5.30 -35.77 -10.46
CA GLU A 40 5.37 -34.91 -11.63
C GLU A 40 6.28 -33.71 -11.30
N GLY A 41 7.22 -33.41 -12.20
CA GLY A 41 8.17 -32.30 -12.01
C GLY A 41 7.45 -30.94 -11.94
N HIS A 42 7.96 -30.05 -11.09
CA HIS A 42 7.48 -28.70 -11.03
C HIS A 42 7.89 -27.96 -12.31
N ARG A 43 6.91 -27.51 -13.08
CA ARG A 43 7.09 -26.68 -14.27
C ARG A 43 6.97 -25.21 -13.91
N MET A 44 7.69 -24.32 -14.60
CA MET A 44 7.26 -22.92 -14.73
C MET A 44 6.03 -22.91 -15.61
N VAL A 45 4.89 -22.79 -15.02
CA VAL A 45 3.62 -22.70 -15.75
C VAL A 45 3.30 -21.22 -15.94
N ASN A 46 3.08 -20.80 -17.18
CA ASN A 46 2.38 -19.57 -17.42
C ASN A 46 0.92 -19.83 -17.02
N MET A 47 0.53 -19.38 -15.85
CA MET A 47 -0.67 -19.82 -15.09
C MET A 47 -2.00 -19.91 -15.86
N TYR A 48 -2.08 -19.27 -17.01
CA TYR A 48 -3.34 -19.20 -17.76
C TYR A 48 -3.28 -19.88 -19.13
N ASP A 49 -2.11 -20.26 -19.61
CA ASP A 49 -1.94 -20.63 -21.01
C ASP A 49 -1.51 -22.10 -21.25
N ASP A 50 -0.84 -22.78 -20.29
CA ASP A 50 -0.22 -24.06 -20.62
C ASP A 50 -1.01 -25.31 -20.19
N ASP A 51 -1.24 -25.58 -18.92
CA ASP A 51 -1.91 -26.83 -18.48
C ASP A 51 -2.84 -26.57 -17.29
N LYS A 52 -4.09 -26.26 -17.59
CA LYS A 52 -5.10 -25.93 -16.59
C LYS A 52 -5.46 -27.11 -15.69
N ASN A 53 -5.38 -28.34 -16.18
CA ASN A 53 -5.60 -29.53 -15.36
C ASN A 53 -4.46 -29.71 -14.34
N TYR A 54 -3.20 -29.45 -14.75
CA TYR A 54 -2.08 -29.43 -13.84
C TYR A 54 -2.24 -28.32 -12.77
N LEU A 55 -2.61 -27.10 -13.18
CA LEU A 55 -2.89 -26.03 -12.24
C LEU A 55 -3.93 -26.46 -11.19
N VAL A 56 -5.08 -27.00 -11.62
CA VAL A 56 -6.13 -27.45 -10.70
C VAL A 56 -5.63 -28.52 -9.74
N ALA A 57 -4.85 -29.48 -10.21
CA ALA A 57 -4.25 -30.51 -9.36
C ALA A 57 -3.34 -29.90 -8.28
N GLN A 58 -2.53 -28.88 -8.61
CA GLN A 58 -1.68 -28.21 -7.62
C GLN A 58 -2.50 -27.36 -6.63
N LEU A 59 -3.53 -26.64 -7.09
CA LEU A 59 -4.43 -25.89 -6.21
C LEU A 59 -5.16 -26.84 -5.23
N LYS A 60 -5.56 -28.02 -5.70
CA LYS A 60 -6.15 -29.07 -4.85
C LYS A 60 -5.16 -29.55 -3.79
N ARG A 61 -3.88 -29.77 -4.16
CA ARG A 61 -2.83 -30.13 -3.20
C ARG A 61 -2.61 -29.01 -2.15
N PHE A 62 -2.57 -27.75 -2.57
CA PHE A 62 -2.48 -26.59 -1.67
C PHE A 62 -3.66 -26.60 -0.68
N THR A 63 -4.87 -26.75 -1.20
CA THR A 63 -6.09 -26.82 -0.40
C THR A 63 -6.06 -27.97 0.60
N HIS A 64 -5.60 -29.16 0.17
CA HIS A 64 -5.49 -30.32 1.03
C HIS A 64 -4.47 -30.14 2.16
N VAL A 65 -3.30 -29.54 1.88
CA VAL A 65 -2.31 -29.18 2.91
C VAL A 65 -2.96 -28.26 3.96
N HIS A 66 -3.67 -27.23 3.52
CA HIS A 66 -4.36 -26.31 4.43
C HIS A 66 -5.40 -27.04 5.28
N GLN A 67 -6.24 -27.89 4.66
CA GLN A 67 -7.26 -28.69 5.37
C GLN A 67 -6.66 -29.54 6.49
N GLN A 68 -5.51 -30.17 6.23
CA GLN A 68 -4.88 -31.08 7.16
C GLN A 68 -4.09 -30.40 8.28
N MET A 69 -3.43 -29.27 7.99
CA MET A 69 -2.38 -28.74 8.86
C MET A 69 -2.73 -27.42 9.52
N GLN A 70 -3.56 -26.57 8.92
CA GLN A 70 -3.73 -25.19 9.36
C GLN A 70 -4.11 -25.07 10.86
N LYS A 71 -4.97 -25.96 11.37
CA LYS A 71 -5.43 -25.93 12.78
C LYS A 71 -4.48 -26.64 13.75
N SER A 72 -3.62 -27.52 13.27
CA SER A 72 -2.73 -28.32 14.11
C SER A 72 -1.28 -27.86 14.11
N ASP A 73 -0.80 -27.32 12.98
CA ASP A 73 0.59 -26.91 12.76
C ASP A 73 0.64 -25.81 11.69
N ARG A 74 0.29 -24.58 12.06
CA ARG A 74 0.26 -23.43 11.16
C ARG A 74 1.63 -23.08 10.57
N MET A 75 2.71 -23.35 11.33
CA MET A 75 4.09 -23.08 10.88
C MET A 75 4.44 -23.97 9.69
N ARG A 76 4.19 -25.27 9.84
CA ARG A 76 4.44 -26.23 8.77
C ARG A 76 3.45 -26.07 7.61
N CYS A 77 2.19 -25.72 7.92
CA CYS A 77 1.18 -25.46 6.90
C CYS A 77 1.64 -24.39 5.91
N GLU A 78 2.12 -23.23 6.39
CA GLU A 78 2.65 -22.17 5.51
C GLU A 78 3.77 -22.70 4.62
N ILE A 79 4.77 -23.39 5.20
CA ILE A 79 5.91 -23.91 4.44
C ILE A 79 5.46 -24.87 3.34
N GLU A 80 4.61 -25.85 3.66
CA GLU A 80 4.15 -26.84 2.67
C GLU A 80 3.25 -26.21 1.61
N CYS A 81 2.44 -25.21 1.96
CA CYS A 81 1.66 -24.40 1.02
C CYS A 81 2.60 -23.59 0.09
N MET A 82 3.63 -22.95 0.62
CA MET A 82 4.58 -22.16 -0.18
C MET A 82 5.40 -23.02 -1.16
N LYS A 83 5.78 -24.25 -0.78
CA LYS A 83 6.43 -25.21 -1.69
C LYS A 83 5.61 -25.52 -2.94
N ILE A 84 4.28 -25.48 -2.82
CA ILE A 84 3.36 -25.68 -3.96
C ILE A 84 3.18 -24.36 -4.71
N GLN A 85 3.00 -23.26 -4.00
CA GLN A 85 2.66 -21.96 -4.56
C GLN A 85 3.77 -21.35 -5.41
N TYR A 86 5.03 -21.35 -4.94
CA TYR A 86 6.11 -20.63 -5.62
C TYR A 86 6.39 -21.14 -7.03
N PRO A 87 6.49 -22.46 -7.30
CA PRO A 87 6.63 -22.94 -8.67
C PRO A 87 5.49 -22.56 -9.60
N LEU A 88 4.28 -22.35 -9.06
CA LEU A 88 3.12 -21.88 -9.83
C LEU A 88 3.14 -20.37 -10.06
N MET A 89 3.80 -19.61 -9.19
CA MET A 89 3.86 -18.14 -9.28
C MET A 89 4.87 -17.67 -10.31
N PHE A 90 6.07 -18.24 -10.33
CA PHE A 90 7.18 -17.72 -11.12
C PHE A 90 6.98 -17.94 -12.62
N CYS A 91 7.26 -16.87 -13.39
CA CYS A 91 7.24 -16.88 -14.84
C CYS A 91 8.68 -16.90 -15.40
N GLU A 92 8.81 -17.25 -16.68
CA GLU A 92 10.07 -17.14 -17.41
C GLU A 92 10.55 -15.70 -17.45
N VAL A 93 11.87 -15.52 -17.59
CA VAL A 93 12.51 -14.22 -17.76
C VAL A 93 12.22 -13.71 -19.18
N GLU A 94 11.45 -12.62 -19.28
CA GLU A 94 11.03 -12.06 -20.56
C GLU A 94 12.20 -11.35 -21.28
N PRO A 95 12.09 -11.15 -22.63
CA PRO A 95 13.03 -10.32 -23.34
C PRO A 95 13.12 -8.89 -22.74
N GLY A 96 14.34 -8.45 -22.41
CA GLY A 96 14.58 -7.14 -21.78
C GLY A 96 14.62 -7.15 -20.25
N ASP A 97 14.19 -8.23 -19.60
CA ASP A 97 14.39 -8.37 -18.15
C ASP A 97 15.86 -8.64 -17.83
N LEU A 98 16.43 -7.86 -16.94
CA LEU A 98 17.77 -8.05 -16.40
C LEU A 98 17.76 -8.80 -15.05
N PHE A 99 16.60 -9.14 -14.55
CA PHE A 99 16.41 -9.89 -13.30
C PHE A 99 15.30 -10.93 -13.46
N ALA A 100 15.41 -12.00 -12.70
CA ALA A 100 14.34 -12.98 -12.53
C ALA A 100 13.36 -12.54 -11.46
N GLY A 101 12.11 -13.03 -11.54
CA GLY A 101 11.10 -12.81 -10.49
C GLY A 101 9.76 -12.30 -11.01
N ARG A 102 9.51 -12.29 -12.33
CA ARG A 102 8.13 -12.12 -12.81
C ARG A 102 7.24 -13.17 -12.17
N ALA A 103 6.09 -12.75 -11.66
CA ALA A 103 5.21 -13.63 -10.94
C ALA A 103 3.74 -13.29 -11.17
N LYS A 104 2.92 -14.33 -11.15
CA LYS A 104 1.44 -14.24 -11.15
C LYS A 104 0.94 -15.07 -9.97
N TYR A 105 0.09 -14.49 -9.14
CA TYR A 105 -0.49 -15.24 -8.02
C TYR A 105 -1.50 -16.25 -8.52
N PRO A 106 -1.44 -17.52 -8.02
CA PRO A 106 -2.47 -18.52 -8.29
C PRO A 106 -3.82 -18.08 -7.71
N PRO A 107 -4.95 -18.52 -8.27
CA PRO A 107 -6.27 -18.12 -7.80
C PRO A 107 -6.63 -18.59 -6.39
N VAL A 108 -5.86 -19.52 -5.82
CA VAL A 108 -5.83 -19.89 -4.41
C VAL A 108 -4.40 -19.78 -3.94
N CYS A 109 -4.13 -18.99 -2.91
CA CYS A 109 -2.77 -18.74 -2.43
C CYS A 109 -2.74 -18.23 -0.98
N LEU A 110 -1.53 -18.14 -0.42
CA LEU A 110 -1.20 -17.40 0.79
C LEU A 110 -0.38 -16.18 0.41
N SER A 111 -0.85 -15.00 0.75
CA SER A 111 -0.12 -13.74 0.53
C SER A 111 -0.60 -12.66 1.50
N PRO A 112 0.27 -11.73 1.92
CA PRO A 112 -0.17 -10.54 2.65
C PRO A 112 -1.10 -9.65 1.82
N GLN A 113 -0.98 -9.69 0.49
CA GLN A 113 -1.77 -8.84 -0.41
C GLN A 113 -1.90 -9.46 -1.81
N ALA A 114 -2.76 -10.47 -1.94
CA ALA A 114 -3.20 -10.95 -3.24
C ALA A 114 -4.67 -10.54 -3.46
N PHE A 115 -5.05 -10.17 -4.69
CA PHE A 115 -6.44 -9.88 -5.09
C PHE A 115 -7.18 -8.88 -4.16
N ASP A 116 -6.49 -7.87 -3.65
CA ASP A 116 -6.99 -6.92 -2.65
C ASP A 116 -7.35 -7.56 -1.29
N SER A 117 -6.89 -8.76 -1.05
CA SER A 117 -7.02 -9.48 0.22
C SER A 117 -5.69 -10.12 0.63
N GLY A 118 -5.52 -10.38 1.93
CA GLY A 118 -4.35 -11.05 2.50
C GLY A 118 -4.69 -12.41 3.09
N GLY A 119 -3.68 -13.07 3.66
CA GLY A 119 -3.84 -14.38 4.26
C GLY A 119 -4.04 -15.50 3.26
N TYR A 120 -4.74 -16.54 3.66
CA TYR A 120 -5.20 -17.59 2.77
C TYR A 120 -6.41 -17.12 1.99
N CYS A 121 -6.25 -16.89 0.71
CA CYS A 121 -7.23 -16.23 -0.13
C CYS A 121 -7.62 -17.01 -1.39
N ILE A 122 -8.78 -16.68 -1.94
CA ILE A 122 -9.31 -17.24 -3.19
C ILE A 122 -9.82 -16.11 -4.09
N SER A 123 -9.43 -16.12 -5.36
CA SER A 123 -10.08 -15.34 -6.41
C SER A 123 -11.26 -16.12 -6.98
N VAL A 124 -12.45 -15.87 -6.44
CA VAL A 124 -13.68 -16.56 -6.90
C VAL A 124 -13.92 -16.33 -8.40
N GLY A 125 -13.67 -15.12 -8.89
CA GLY A 125 -13.82 -14.79 -10.32
C GLY A 125 -12.86 -15.58 -11.21
N ALA A 126 -11.60 -15.76 -10.81
CA ALA A 126 -10.63 -16.56 -11.55
C ALA A 126 -10.98 -18.06 -11.48
N MET A 127 -11.41 -18.56 -10.31
CA MET A 127 -11.84 -19.94 -10.16
C MET A 127 -13.10 -20.27 -11.00
N SER A 128 -14.08 -19.37 -11.06
CA SER A 128 -15.28 -19.54 -11.89
C SER A 128 -14.96 -19.53 -13.39
N LYS A 129 -13.99 -18.69 -13.82
CA LYS A 129 -13.50 -18.73 -15.19
C LYS A 129 -12.83 -20.07 -15.51
N LEU A 130 -11.99 -20.55 -14.57
CA LEU A 130 -11.32 -21.85 -14.70
C LEU A 130 -12.33 -23.00 -14.77
N GLU A 131 -13.36 -23.00 -13.92
CA GLU A 131 -14.46 -23.98 -13.97
C GLU A 131 -15.17 -24.03 -15.32
N SER A 132 -15.34 -22.87 -15.95
CA SER A 132 -16.04 -22.71 -17.23
C SER A 132 -15.17 -23.04 -18.45
N ASP A 133 -13.88 -23.31 -18.26
CA ASP A 133 -12.94 -23.52 -19.37
C ASP A 133 -13.23 -24.84 -20.10
N PRO A 134 -13.37 -24.81 -21.44
CA PRO A 134 -13.69 -26.02 -22.21
C PRO A 134 -12.57 -27.07 -22.19
N GLU A 135 -11.31 -26.69 -21.97
CA GLU A 135 -10.15 -27.61 -21.93
C GLU A 135 -10.03 -28.37 -20.62
N LEU A 136 -10.78 -27.94 -19.59
CA LEU A 136 -10.73 -28.58 -18.28
C LEU A 136 -11.48 -29.92 -18.29
N SER A 137 -10.87 -30.95 -17.71
CA SER A 137 -11.52 -32.26 -17.55
C SER A 137 -12.74 -32.16 -16.61
N ALA A 138 -13.65 -33.13 -16.72
CA ALA A 138 -14.84 -33.18 -15.85
C ALA A 138 -14.43 -33.35 -14.36
N GLU A 139 -13.38 -34.09 -14.08
CA GLU A 139 -12.81 -34.31 -12.74
C GLU A 139 -12.24 -32.99 -12.18
N ALA A 140 -11.38 -32.32 -12.95
CA ALA A 140 -10.82 -31.03 -12.55
C ALA A 140 -11.89 -29.96 -12.31
N ARG A 141 -12.98 -29.94 -13.10
CA ARG A 141 -14.12 -29.03 -12.83
C ARG A 141 -14.83 -29.34 -11.50
N ALA A 142 -14.95 -30.64 -11.16
CA ALA A 142 -15.51 -31.03 -9.87
C ALA A 142 -14.60 -30.57 -8.73
N ASP A 143 -13.28 -30.72 -8.88
CA ASP A 143 -12.29 -30.24 -7.91
C ASP A 143 -12.34 -28.71 -7.72
N VAL A 144 -12.50 -27.95 -8.80
CA VAL A 144 -12.66 -26.49 -8.72
C VAL A 144 -13.88 -26.11 -7.89
N ARG A 145 -15.02 -26.76 -8.11
CA ARG A 145 -16.25 -26.53 -7.32
C ARG A 145 -16.06 -26.87 -5.84
N GLU A 146 -15.42 -27.99 -5.55
CA GLU A 146 -15.09 -28.38 -4.17
C GLU A 146 -14.22 -27.34 -3.50
N MET A 147 -13.17 -26.86 -4.18
CA MET A 147 -12.28 -25.80 -3.66
C MET A 147 -13.02 -24.48 -3.43
N ILE A 148 -13.87 -24.02 -4.35
CA ILE A 148 -14.72 -22.84 -4.14
C ILE A 148 -15.58 -23.01 -2.90
N GLY A 149 -16.23 -24.17 -2.73
CA GLY A 149 -17.04 -24.50 -1.54
C GLY A 149 -16.22 -24.45 -0.25
N TYR A 150 -15.04 -25.01 -0.24
CA TYR A 150 -14.14 -24.99 0.93
C TYR A 150 -13.65 -23.56 1.27
N TRP A 151 -13.09 -22.85 0.31
CA TRP A 151 -12.51 -21.53 0.54
C TRP A 151 -13.54 -20.44 0.81
N SER A 152 -14.80 -20.62 0.39
CA SER A 152 -15.90 -19.74 0.79
C SER A 152 -16.13 -19.73 2.31
N GLN A 153 -15.65 -20.75 3.03
CA GLN A 153 -15.78 -20.90 4.47
C GLN A 153 -14.48 -20.74 5.24
N GLU A 154 -13.35 -21.05 4.62
CA GLU A 154 -12.06 -21.20 5.30
C GLU A 154 -10.99 -20.21 4.82
N SER A 155 -11.28 -19.32 3.84
CA SER A 155 -10.40 -18.18 3.55
C SER A 155 -10.31 -17.24 4.76
N SER A 156 -9.21 -16.50 4.86
CA SER A 156 -9.01 -15.53 5.94
C SER A 156 -10.16 -14.53 6.04
N ARG A 157 -10.68 -14.05 4.90
CA ARG A 157 -11.90 -13.21 4.84
C ARG A 157 -13.12 -13.88 5.44
N ALA A 158 -13.39 -15.13 5.08
CA ALA A 158 -14.53 -15.85 5.60
C ALA A 158 -14.41 -16.12 7.11
N ARG A 159 -13.22 -16.43 7.59
CA ARG A 159 -12.93 -16.62 9.02
C ARG A 159 -13.07 -15.32 9.79
N MET A 160 -12.54 -14.21 9.24
CA MET A 160 -12.66 -12.89 9.84
C MET A 160 -14.13 -12.51 10.05
N ARG A 161 -14.98 -12.73 9.06
CA ARG A 161 -16.42 -12.44 9.14
C ARG A 161 -17.13 -13.28 10.23
N LYS A 162 -16.71 -14.52 10.43
CA LYS A 162 -17.31 -15.42 11.44
C LYS A 162 -17.04 -14.98 12.89
N VAL A 163 -15.99 -14.23 13.15
CA VAL A 163 -15.60 -13.81 14.51
C VAL A 163 -16.07 -12.42 14.88
N PHE A 164 -16.80 -11.72 14.01
CA PHE A 164 -17.34 -10.40 14.31
C PHE A 164 -18.28 -10.42 15.50
N PRO A 165 -18.06 -9.59 16.52
CA PRO A 165 -19.05 -9.31 17.54
C PRO A 165 -20.34 -8.73 16.91
N PRO A 166 -21.53 -8.95 17.52
CA PRO A 166 -22.80 -8.48 16.95
C PRO A 166 -22.82 -6.99 16.62
N LYS A 167 -22.32 -6.12 17.50
CA LYS A 167 -22.25 -4.66 17.28
C LYS A 167 -21.35 -4.32 16.09
N MET A 168 -20.22 -5.00 15.92
CA MET A 168 -19.33 -4.81 14.78
C MET A 168 -19.98 -5.26 13.47
N ALA A 169 -20.67 -6.42 13.49
CA ALA A 169 -21.39 -6.92 12.31
C ALA A 169 -22.56 -6.00 11.90
N GLU A 170 -23.18 -5.29 12.85
CA GLU A 170 -24.20 -4.28 12.56
C GLU A 170 -23.61 -3.05 11.85
N VAL A 171 -22.43 -2.58 12.30
CA VAL A 171 -21.76 -1.39 11.78
C VAL A 171 -21.02 -1.68 10.46
N LEU A 172 -20.31 -2.82 10.40
CA LEU A 172 -19.52 -3.26 9.24
C LEU A 172 -20.24 -4.38 8.49
N TYR A 173 -21.40 -4.08 7.95
CA TYR A 173 -22.29 -5.08 7.32
C TYR A 173 -21.93 -5.41 5.86
N SER A 174 -21.15 -4.58 5.19
CA SER A 174 -20.75 -4.75 3.80
C SER A 174 -19.33 -5.30 3.67
N ASP A 175 -19.12 -6.20 2.71
CA ASP A 175 -17.78 -6.66 2.33
C ASP A 175 -17.13 -5.74 1.29
N ASN A 176 -17.90 -4.82 0.71
CA ASN A 176 -17.39 -3.81 -0.20
C ASN A 176 -17.15 -2.49 0.55
N TRP A 177 -16.02 -2.41 1.21
CA TRP A 177 -15.62 -1.29 2.05
C TRP A 177 -15.59 0.08 1.34
N THR A 178 -15.41 0.10 0.00
CA THR A 178 -15.41 1.35 -0.78
C THR A 178 -16.81 1.83 -1.17
N SER A 179 -17.84 1.01 -1.03
CA SER A 179 -19.22 1.33 -1.37
C SER A 179 -20.16 1.34 -0.17
N ASP A 180 -19.63 1.20 1.04
CA ASP A 180 -20.39 1.45 2.25
C ASP A 180 -20.54 2.96 2.45
N PRO A 181 -21.76 3.49 2.64
CA PRO A 181 -21.96 4.93 2.68
C PRO A 181 -21.35 5.63 3.90
N LEU A 182 -21.24 4.97 5.05
CA LEU A 182 -20.77 5.58 6.30
C LEU A 182 -19.33 5.24 6.64
N CYS A 183 -19.05 3.96 6.70
CA CYS A 183 -17.73 3.42 6.96
C CYS A 183 -17.63 2.00 6.45
N GLY A 184 -16.42 1.53 6.25
CA GLY A 184 -16.15 0.16 5.82
C GLY A 184 -14.78 -0.29 6.26
N ALA A 185 -14.58 -1.59 6.29
CA ALA A 185 -13.28 -2.18 6.54
C ALA A 185 -13.02 -3.29 5.53
N PRO A 186 -11.86 -3.30 4.87
CA PRO A 186 -11.46 -4.46 4.11
C PRO A 186 -11.26 -5.62 5.08
N LEU A 187 -11.67 -6.79 4.70
CA LEU A 187 -11.40 -8.00 5.45
C LEU A 187 -10.11 -8.62 4.93
N ASP A 188 -9.17 -8.96 5.82
CA ASP A 188 -7.94 -9.67 5.43
C ASP A 188 -6.93 -8.85 4.60
N ARG A 189 -6.79 -7.55 4.81
CA ARG A 189 -5.83 -6.72 4.09
C ARG A 189 -4.60 -6.39 4.93
N LEU A 190 -3.45 -6.93 4.54
CA LEU A 190 -2.16 -6.75 5.24
C LEU A 190 -1.18 -5.91 4.42
N SER A 191 -1.64 -4.85 3.74
CA SER A 191 -0.84 -4.07 2.82
C SER A 191 0.21 -3.18 3.48
N GLY A 192 0.04 -2.81 4.74
CA GLY A 192 0.91 -1.89 5.48
C GLY A 192 2.23 -2.49 5.97
N THR A 193 2.87 -3.34 5.16
CA THR A 193 4.11 -4.04 5.54
C THR A 193 5.30 -3.57 4.71
N GLN A 194 6.46 -3.41 5.37
CA GLN A 194 7.71 -3.02 4.73
C GLN A 194 8.90 -3.77 5.34
N CYS A 195 9.49 -4.67 4.57
CA CYS A 195 10.65 -5.47 4.96
C CYS A 195 11.92 -4.64 5.13
N ASP A 196 12.80 -5.02 6.07
CA ASP A 196 14.16 -4.49 6.21
C ASP A 196 15.09 -5.04 5.12
N TYR A 197 15.04 -4.42 3.94
CA TYR A 197 15.93 -4.81 2.84
C TYR A 197 17.39 -4.41 3.08
N ASP A 198 17.66 -3.44 3.98
CA ASP A 198 19.02 -3.14 4.39
C ASP A 198 19.64 -4.31 5.17
N LYS A 199 18.91 -4.85 6.13
CA LYS A 199 19.30 -6.07 6.86
C LYS A 199 19.53 -7.24 5.90
N LEU A 200 18.60 -7.43 4.94
CA LEU A 200 18.70 -8.51 3.95
C LEU A 200 19.98 -8.38 3.10
N CYS A 201 20.27 -7.19 2.58
CA CYS A 201 21.48 -6.95 1.78
C CYS A 201 22.78 -7.10 2.58
N ARG A 202 22.79 -6.68 3.85
CA ARG A 202 23.97 -6.76 4.70
C ARG A 202 24.27 -8.19 5.17
N LEU A 203 23.25 -8.96 5.46
CA LEU A 203 23.37 -10.29 6.06
C LEU A 203 23.29 -11.41 5.02
N GLY A 204 22.45 -11.27 4.00
CA GLY A 204 22.09 -12.37 3.12
C GLY A 204 21.37 -13.50 3.86
N ILE A 205 21.12 -14.58 3.17
CA ILE A 205 20.45 -15.77 3.73
C ILE A 205 21.29 -16.38 4.86
N ASP A 206 22.60 -16.46 4.68
CA ASP A 206 23.55 -17.04 5.63
C ASP A 206 23.60 -16.25 6.95
N GLY A 207 23.55 -14.92 6.87
CA GLY A 207 23.56 -14.07 8.06
C GLY A 207 22.25 -14.12 8.84
N LEU A 208 21.10 -14.16 8.15
CA LEU A 208 19.81 -14.39 8.79
C LEU A 208 19.75 -15.74 9.50
N ARG A 209 20.29 -16.78 8.88
CA ARG A 209 20.43 -18.12 9.48
C ARG A 209 21.21 -18.09 10.78
N LYS A 210 22.39 -17.45 10.78
CA LYS A 210 23.22 -17.30 11.98
C LYS A 210 22.53 -16.55 13.11
N GLU A 211 21.75 -15.53 12.79
CA GLU A 211 20.95 -14.79 13.78
C GLU A 211 19.92 -15.71 14.45
N ILE A 212 19.19 -16.51 13.68
CA ILE A 212 18.20 -17.46 14.20
C ILE A 212 18.86 -18.58 15.01
N GLU A 213 19.97 -19.14 14.53
CA GLU A 213 20.74 -20.16 15.24
C GLU A 213 21.29 -19.65 16.58
N SER A 214 21.68 -18.37 16.63
CA SER A 214 22.10 -17.73 17.88
C SER A 214 20.94 -17.65 18.88
N CYS A 215 19.71 -17.34 18.44
CA CYS A 215 18.54 -17.37 19.29
C CYS A 215 18.24 -18.80 19.81
N LEU A 216 18.28 -19.78 18.94
CA LEU A 216 18.11 -21.20 19.31
C LEU A 216 19.16 -21.67 20.34
N SER A 217 20.42 -21.28 20.13
CA SER A 217 21.54 -21.67 21.00
C SER A 217 21.51 -20.98 22.37
N SER A 218 20.75 -19.89 22.51
CA SER A 218 20.64 -19.14 23.77
C SER A 218 19.99 -19.94 24.91
N GLY A 219 19.18 -20.95 24.57
CA GLY A 219 18.44 -21.78 25.51
C GLY A 219 17.30 -21.06 26.27
N LYS A 220 16.94 -19.84 25.85
CA LYS A 220 15.97 -18.97 26.54
C LYS A 220 14.57 -18.96 25.92
N GLY A 221 14.31 -19.69 24.85
CA GLY A 221 13.02 -19.70 24.16
C GLY A 221 11.98 -20.61 24.80
N THR A 222 10.71 -20.22 24.73
CA THR A 222 9.57 -21.11 24.96
C THR A 222 9.48 -22.16 23.86
N PRO A 223 8.70 -23.25 24.03
CA PRO A 223 8.47 -24.21 22.95
C PRO A 223 8.00 -23.54 21.63
N GLU A 224 7.11 -22.55 21.71
CA GLU A 224 6.59 -21.81 20.57
C GLU A 224 7.68 -20.95 19.89
N ASN A 225 8.56 -20.30 20.67
CA ASN A 225 9.70 -19.56 20.12
C ASN A 225 10.66 -20.52 19.38
N ILE A 226 10.95 -21.66 19.98
CA ILE A 226 11.84 -22.69 19.37
C ILE A 226 11.23 -23.21 18.07
N GLU A 227 9.92 -23.43 18.03
CA GLU A 227 9.21 -23.87 16.84
C GLU A 227 9.27 -22.82 15.73
N PHE A 228 9.01 -21.55 16.06
CA PHE A 228 9.13 -20.43 15.10
C PHE A 228 10.55 -20.35 14.52
N TRP A 229 11.59 -20.39 15.35
CA TRP A 229 12.98 -20.33 14.88
C TRP A 229 13.36 -21.54 14.00
N LYS A 230 12.97 -22.76 14.38
CA LYS A 230 13.21 -23.96 13.55
C LYS A 230 12.49 -23.88 12.22
N SER A 231 11.24 -23.48 12.21
CA SER A 231 10.45 -23.31 10.99
C SER A 231 10.99 -22.18 10.11
N SER A 232 11.49 -21.09 10.72
CA SER A 232 12.19 -20.02 10.01
C SER A 232 13.43 -20.48 9.26
N LEU A 233 14.22 -21.41 9.83
CA LEU A 233 15.36 -22.02 9.14
C LEU A 233 14.90 -22.82 7.91
N ILE A 234 13.80 -23.56 8.01
CA ILE A 234 13.23 -24.30 6.88
C ILE A 234 12.69 -23.33 5.80
N ALA A 235 12.12 -22.19 6.20
CA ALA A 235 11.71 -21.16 5.24
C ALA A 235 12.91 -20.54 4.50
N LEU A 236 14.06 -20.33 5.18
CA LEU A 236 15.29 -19.89 4.52
C LEU A 236 15.84 -20.96 3.57
N ASP A 237 15.76 -22.24 3.93
CA ASP A 237 16.12 -23.33 3.02
C ASP A 237 15.25 -23.33 1.77
N LEU A 238 13.95 -23.10 1.93
CA LEU A 238 13.00 -22.97 0.80
C LEU A 238 13.33 -21.78 -0.10
N PHE A 239 13.75 -20.63 0.46
CA PHE A 239 14.21 -19.50 -0.35
C PHE A 239 15.39 -19.88 -1.23
N SER A 240 16.41 -20.52 -0.62
CA SER A 240 17.59 -20.98 -1.34
C SER A 240 17.23 -22.00 -2.43
N GLU A 241 16.35 -22.93 -2.11
CA GLU A 241 15.85 -23.95 -3.04
C GLU A 241 15.15 -23.33 -4.25
N MET A 242 14.30 -22.32 -4.02
CA MET A 242 13.59 -21.61 -5.08
C MET A 242 14.53 -20.74 -5.94
N ALA A 243 15.51 -20.07 -5.35
CA ALA A 243 16.50 -19.30 -6.11
C ALA A 243 17.32 -20.21 -7.02
N LEU A 244 17.77 -21.37 -6.52
CA LEU A 244 18.52 -22.36 -7.30
C LEU A 244 17.67 -23.05 -8.38
N TRP A 245 16.39 -23.32 -8.07
CA TRP A 245 15.45 -23.86 -9.05
C TRP A 245 15.24 -22.86 -10.20
N TYR A 246 15.07 -21.57 -9.89
CA TYR A 246 14.94 -20.53 -10.91
C TYR A 246 16.23 -20.39 -11.73
N ALA A 247 17.41 -20.44 -11.09
CA ALA A 247 18.71 -20.44 -11.77
C ALA A 247 18.83 -21.60 -12.77
N GLY A 248 18.30 -22.78 -12.46
CA GLY A 248 18.24 -23.92 -13.35
C GLY A 248 17.44 -23.65 -14.62
N HIS A 249 16.27 -23.01 -14.50
CA HIS A 249 15.47 -22.62 -15.66
C HIS A 249 16.17 -21.57 -16.51
N VAL A 250 16.78 -20.55 -15.84
CA VAL A 250 17.55 -19.52 -16.57
C VAL A 250 18.74 -20.14 -17.32
N ALA A 251 19.44 -21.16 -16.73
CA ALA A 251 20.52 -21.86 -17.40
C ALA A 251 20.09 -22.52 -18.71
N GLU A 252 18.89 -23.12 -18.76
CA GLU A 252 18.33 -23.67 -20.01
C GLU A 252 18.07 -22.57 -21.07
N MET A 253 17.66 -21.37 -20.60
CA MET A 253 17.51 -20.22 -21.49
C MET A 253 18.87 -19.74 -22.02
N VAL A 254 19.92 -19.73 -21.19
CA VAL A 254 21.31 -19.39 -21.56
C VAL A 254 21.81 -20.27 -22.71
N GLU A 255 21.53 -21.60 -22.66
CA GLU A 255 21.93 -22.54 -23.72
C GLU A 255 21.31 -22.19 -25.09
N LYS A 256 20.08 -21.66 -25.09
CA LYS A 256 19.31 -21.32 -26.30
C LYS A 256 19.60 -19.89 -26.81
N ALA A 257 20.17 -19.04 -25.96
CA ALA A 257 20.41 -17.64 -26.27
C ALA A 257 21.77 -17.41 -26.94
N SER A 258 21.92 -16.25 -27.59
CA SER A 258 23.17 -15.79 -28.23
C SER A 258 23.42 -14.31 -27.97
N GLY A 259 24.65 -13.85 -28.25
CA GLY A 259 25.02 -12.44 -28.18
C GLY A 259 24.81 -11.82 -26.79
N ILE A 260 24.32 -10.59 -26.75
CA ILE A 260 24.13 -9.81 -25.52
C ILE A 260 23.15 -10.52 -24.60
N ARG A 261 22.04 -11.06 -25.13
CA ARG A 261 21.02 -11.72 -24.33
C ARG A 261 21.57 -12.94 -23.56
N LYS A 262 22.49 -13.69 -24.17
CA LYS A 262 23.16 -14.79 -23.47
C LYS A 262 23.96 -14.33 -22.27
N ALA A 263 24.66 -13.21 -22.39
CA ALA A 263 25.43 -12.62 -21.29
C ALA A 263 24.50 -12.12 -20.15
N GLU A 264 23.39 -11.46 -20.49
CA GLU A 264 22.39 -11.00 -19.53
C GLU A 264 21.78 -12.17 -18.75
N LEU A 265 21.30 -13.22 -19.44
CA LEU A 265 20.74 -14.41 -18.80
C LEU A 265 21.76 -15.13 -17.92
N LYS A 266 23.02 -15.21 -18.37
CA LYS A 266 24.11 -15.78 -17.58
C LYS A 266 24.33 -14.98 -16.28
N LYS A 267 24.28 -13.67 -16.33
CA LYS A 267 24.41 -12.82 -15.14
C LYS A 267 23.25 -13.00 -14.18
N ILE A 268 22.01 -13.18 -14.67
CA ILE A 268 20.84 -13.52 -13.85
C ILE A 268 21.05 -14.88 -13.17
N GLU A 269 21.47 -15.90 -13.91
CA GLU A 269 21.76 -17.24 -13.38
C GLU A 269 22.82 -17.19 -12.26
N GLU A 270 23.95 -16.54 -12.51
CA GLU A 270 25.04 -16.39 -11.56
C GLU A 270 24.57 -15.68 -10.28
N SER A 271 23.80 -14.57 -10.42
CA SER A 271 23.26 -13.84 -9.28
C SER A 271 22.28 -14.67 -8.46
N LEU A 272 21.36 -15.41 -9.11
CA LEU A 272 20.45 -16.32 -8.39
C LEU A 272 21.18 -17.39 -7.60
N ARG A 273 22.25 -17.99 -8.17
CA ARG A 273 23.07 -18.97 -7.44
C ARG A 273 23.81 -18.35 -6.26
N HIS A 274 24.33 -17.14 -6.42
CA HIS A 274 25.07 -16.44 -5.37
C HIS A 274 24.15 -16.08 -4.19
N ILE A 275 23.03 -15.42 -4.45
CA ILE A 275 22.11 -14.98 -3.41
C ILE A 275 21.39 -16.11 -2.69
N ALA A 276 21.35 -17.29 -3.26
CA ALA A 276 20.79 -18.48 -2.60
C ALA A 276 21.54 -18.86 -1.31
N VAL A 277 22.82 -18.49 -1.21
CA VAL A 277 23.69 -18.93 -0.10
C VAL A 277 24.49 -17.80 0.56
N ALA A 278 24.70 -16.67 -0.12
CA ALA A 278 25.58 -15.61 0.36
C ALA A 278 24.89 -14.24 0.31
N LYS A 279 25.45 -13.27 1.02
CA LYS A 279 25.04 -11.86 0.88
C LYS A 279 25.47 -11.32 -0.48
N PRO A 280 24.72 -10.35 -1.06
CA PRO A 280 25.10 -9.75 -2.32
C PRO A 280 26.40 -8.95 -2.21
N GLU A 281 27.24 -9.02 -3.24
CA GLU A 281 28.52 -8.31 -3.37
C GLU A 281 28.48 -7.24 -4.47
N THR A 282 27.47 -7.28 -5.33
CA THR A 282 27.27 -6.35 -6.44
C THR A 282 25.86 -5.74 -6.44
N LEU A 283 25.71 -4.60 -7.12
CA LEU A 283 24.40 -3.97 -7.30
C LEU A 283 23.40 -4.93 -7.94
N HIS A 284 23.81 -5.70 -8.95
CA HIS A 284 22.93 -6.64 -9.64
C HIS A 284 22.43 -7.74 -8.70
N GLU A 285 23.30 -8.32 -7.88
CA GLU A 285 22.93 -9.35 -6.91
C GLU A 285 21.99 -8.82 -5.83
N ALA A 286 22.22 -7.58 -5.35
CA ALA A 286 21.35 -6.97 -4.35
C ALA A 286 19.95 -6.69 -4.90
N ILE A 287 19.83 -6.17 -6.11
CA ILE A 287 18.54 -5.98 -6.78
C ILE A 287 17.83 -7.32 -6.96
N GLN A 288 18.55 -8.34 -7.43
CA GLN A 288 17.99 -9.68 -7.61
C GLN A 288 17.49 -10.28 -6.29
N LEU A 289 18.26 -10.16 -5.19
CA LEU A 289 17.89 -10.65 -3.87
C LEU A 289 16.63 -9.94 -3.35
N VAL A 290 16.64 -8.61 -3.35
CA VAL A 290 15.52 -7.80 -2.84
C VAL A 290 14.25 -8.05 -3.64
N PHE A 291 14.34 -8.10 -4.97
CA PHE A 291 13.16 -8.31 -5.81
C PHE A 291 12.58 -9.72 -5.62
N LEU A 292 13.42 -10.76 -5.60
CA LEU A 292 12.95 -12.12 -5.38
C LEU A 292 12.33 -12.28 -3.98
N TRP A 293 12.94 -11.70 -2.94
CA TRP A 293 12.40 -11.70 -1.59
C TRP A 293 11.04 -10.95 -1.53
N ALA A 294 10.93 -9.80 -2.17
CA ALA A 294 9.68 -9.04 -2.23
C ALA A 294 8.55 -9.84 -2.88
N VAL A 295 8.84 -10.60 -3.94
CA VAL A 295 7.87 -11.47 -4.59
C VAL A 295 7.47 -12.64 -3.68
N MET A 296 8.43 -13.33 -3.04
CA MET A 296 8.16 -14.47 -2.17
C MET A 296 7.48 -14.07 -0.86
N SER A 297 7.82 -12.91 -0.29
CA SER A 297 7.16 -12.40 0.91
C SER A 297 5.77 -11.81 0.65
N GLY A 298 5.43 -11.54 -0.62
CA GLY A 298 4.25 -10.77 -0.98
C GLY A 298 4.33 -9.28 -0.66
N SER A 299 5.49 -8.79 -0.16
CA SER A 299 5.71 -7.35 0.04
C SER A 299 5.72 -6.62 -1.30
N ILE A 300 5.02 -5.50 -1.37
CA ILE A 300 4.87 -4.70 -2.59
C ILE A 300 5.63 -3.38 -2.54
N ASN A 301 6.21 -3.04 -1.40
CA ASN A 301 7.00 -1.82 -1.18
C ASN A 301 8.48 -2.13 -1.09
N TYR A 302 9.31 -1.21 -1.57
CA TYR A 302 10.75 -1.39 -1.72
C TYR A 302 11.57 -0.48 -0.78
N GLY A 303 10.91 0.35 0.01
CA GLY A 303 11.53 1.15 1.08
C GLY A 303 12.61 2.12 0.61
N ARG A 304 13.58 2.35 1.49
CA ARG A 304 14.70 3.28 1.27
C ARG A 304 15.77 2.64 0.37
N MET A 305 15.50 2.64 -0.93
CA MET A 305 16.34 1.92 -1.90
C MET A 305 17.77 2.48 -1.97
N ASP A 306 17.95 3.76 -1.78
CA ASP A 306 19.24 4.42 -1.71
C ASP A 306 20.09 4.00 -0.51
N GLU A 307 19.47 3.62 0.61
CA GLU A 307 20.14 3.14 1.82
C GLU A 307 20.80 1.77 1.58
N TYR A 308 20.06 0.81 1.02
CA TYR A 308 20.58 -0.56 0.88
C TYR A 308 21.29 -0.83 -0.45
N LEU A 309 21.13 0.01 -1.49
CA LEU A 309 21.82 -0.14 -2.78
C LEU A 309 22.96 0.85 -2.97
N GLY A 310 22.99 1.97 -2.24
CA GLY A 310 23.93 3.07 -2.47
C GLY A 310 25.40 2.65 -2.39
N ASP A 311 25.81 1.93 -1.35
CA ASP A 311 27.19 1.45 -1.17
C ASP A 311 27.60 0.49 -2.30
N LEU A 312 26.74 -0.44 -2.68
CA LEU A 312 27.02 -1.40 -3.76
C LEU A 312 27.13 -0.69 -5.11
N TYR A 313 26.26 0.29 -5.37
CA TYR A 313 26.32 1.12 -6.58
C TYR A 313 27.66 1.85 -6.71
N VAL A 314 28.08 2.58 -5.68
CA VAL A 314 29.34 3.34 -5.76
C VAL A 314 30.58 2.43 -5.80
N ASN A 315 30.53 1.26 -5.14
CA ASN A 315 31.60 0.26 -5.19
C ASN A 315 31.72 -0.37 -6.59
N ASP A 316 30.59 -0.67 -7.25
CA ASP A 316 30.60 -1.21 -8.61
C ASP A 316 31.11 -0.19 -9.64
N LEU A 317 30.73 1.09 -9.50
CA LEU A 317 31.29 2.18 -10.32
C LEU A 317 32.80 2.34 -10.10
N ALA A 318 33.25 2.38 -8.83
CA ALA A 318 34.67 2.53 -8.52
C ALA A 318 35.51 1.36 -9.01
N ALA A 319 34.99 0.17 -8.95
CA ALA A 319 35.63 -1.05 -9.49
C ALA A 319 35.48 -1.19 -11.02
N LYS A 320 34.78 -0.26 -11.67
CA LYS A 320 34.47 -0.30 -13.12
C LYS A 320 33.78 -1.58 -13.58
N ARG A 321 32.99 -2.17 -12.68
CA ARG A 321 32.12 -3.31 -13.02
C ARG A 321 30.89 -2.88 -13.81
N ILE A 322 30.42 -1.66 -13.56
CA ILE A 322 29.30 -1.04 -14.27
C ILE A 322 29.61 0.43 -14.60
N THR A 323 28.88 0.98 -15.55
CA THR A 323 28.76 2.41 -15.81
C THR A 323 27.47 2.97 -15.22
N GLU A 324 27.28 4.27 -15.24
CA GLU A 324 26.01 4.90 -14.83
C GLU A 324 24.86 4.48 -15.75
N GLU A 325 25.11 4.35 -17.07
CA GLU A 325 24.09 3.86 -18.03
C GLU A 325 23.71 2.40 -17.77
N ASP A 326 24.65 1.55 -17.35
CA ASP A 326 24.32 0.18 -16.92
C ASP A 326 23.42 0.19 -15.68
N ALA A 327 23.67 1.07 -14.72
CA ALA A 327 22.81 1.23 -13.55
C ALA A 327 21.41 1.73 -13.93
N ILE A 328 21.31 2.69 -14.85
CA ILE A 328 20.01 3.16 -15.39
C ILE A 328 19.27 2.01 -16.10
N ALA A 329 19.99 1.18 -16.88
CA ALA A 329 19.38 0.01 -17.54
C ALA A 329 18.86 -1.00 -16.51
N MET A 330 19.64 -1.31 -15.47
CA MET A 330 19.21 -2.20 -14.38
C MET A 330 17.97 -1.66 -13.66
N LEU A 331 17.97 -0.39 -13.25
CA LEU A 331 16.83 0.23 -12.59
C LEU A 331 15.60 0.33 -13.51
N SER A 332 15.79 0.58 -14.82
CA SER A 332 14.69 0.57 -15.80
C SER A 332 14.03 -0.80 -15.90
N SER A 333 14.83 -1.86 -15.92
CA SER A 333 14.33 -3.23 -15.89
C SER A 333 13.61 -3.54 -14.56
N LEU A 334 14.17 -3.10 -13.42
CA LEU A 334 13.53 -3.25 -12.13
C LEU A 334 12.18 -2.48 -12.06
N TRP A 335 12.10 -1.25 -12.58
CA TRP A 335 10.82 -0.50 -12.65
C TRP A 335 9.78 -1.24 -13.47
N THR A 336 10.19 -1.85 -14.59
CA THR A 336 9.31 -2.69 -15.42
C THR A 336 8.82 -3.93 -14.68
N LEU A 337 9.70 -4.60 -13.95
CA LEU A 337 9.35 -5.77 -13.13
C LEU A 337 8.41 -5.40 -11.97
N ILE A 338 8.65 -4.27 -11.30
CA ILE A 338 7.76 -3.76 -10.26
C ILE A 338 6.37 -3.45 -10.84
N ASP A 339 6.31 -2.77 -12.02
CA ASP A 339 5.04 -2.49 -12.70
C ASP A 339 4.29 -3.77 -13.12
N SER A 340 5.02 -4.82 -13.49
CA SER A 340 4.43 -6.11 -13.88
C SER A 340 3.62 -6.77 -12.76
N ARG A 341 3.87 -6.43 -11.51
CA ARG A 341 3.11 -6.92 -10.34
C ARG A 341 1.71 -6.30 -10.21
N LYS A 342 1.41 -5.24 -10.98
CA LYS A 342 0.11 -4.55 -11.03
C LYS A 342 -0.43 -4.08 -9.68
N THR A 343 0.44 -3.61 -8.81
CA THR A 343 0.09 -3.05 -7.50
C THR A 343 -0.19 -1.56 -7.64
N THR A 344 -1.45 -1.15 -7.66
CA THR A 344 -1.87 0.23 -8.03
C THR A 344 -1.53 1.27 -6.97
N TRP A 345 -1.68 0.96 -5.67
CA TRP A 345 -1.62 1.96 -4.59
C TRP A 345 -0.27 2.05 -3.88
N ASP A 346 0.56 1.06 -4.03
CA ASP A 346 1.84 0.88 -3.36
C ASP A 346 3.01 0.82 -4.34
N ALA A 347 3.90 -0.13 -4.23
CA ALA A 347 5.14 -0.24 -5.02
C ALA A 347 6.05 0.99 -4.82
N ARG A 348 6.19 1.42 -3.56
CA ARG A 348 6.91 2.65 -3.25
C ARG A 348 8.42 2.42 -3.22
N VAL A 349 9.14 3.29 -3.93
CA VAL A 349 10.60 3.43 -3.87
C VAL A 349 10.92 4.80 -3.29
N ILE A 350 11.75 4.82 -2.24
CA ILE A 350 12.07 6.02 -1.48
C ILE A 350 13.56 6.27 -1.54
N VAL A 351 13.93 7.53 -1.73
CA VAL A 351 15.31 8.02 -1.69
C VAL A 351 15.39 9.30 -0.87
N GLY A 352 16.60 9.64 -0.42
CA GLY A 352 16.87 10.88 0.32
C GLY A 352 16.46 10.83 1.80
N GLY A 353 16.46 12.00 2.42
CA GLY A 353 16.09 12.19 3.82
C GLY A 353 17.18 11.87 4.84
N LYS A 354 16.87 12.15 6.11
CA LYS A 354 17.77 11.94 7.26
C LYS A 354 17.88 10.47 7.66
N GLY A 355 18.94 10.13 8.40
CA GLY A 355 19.13 8.81 9.04
C GLY A 355 19.70 7.73 8.16
N ARG A 356 20.27 8.05 6.99
CA ARG A 356 20.99 7.11 6.13
C ARG A 356 22.42 6.91 6.63
N ARG A 357 22.92 5.67 6.62
CA ARG A 357 24.28 5.34 7.10
C ARG A 357 25.39 6.01 6.28
N ASN A 358 25.24 6.03 4.95
CA ASN A 358 26.20 6.61 4.03
C ASN A 358 25.47 7.56 3.07
N GLU A 359 25.20 8.78 3.54
CA GLU A 359 24.45 9.78 2.77
C GLU A 359 25.10 10.08 1.42
N THR A 360 26.44 10.11 1.33
CA THR A 360 27.14 10.37 0.06
C THR A 360 26.90 9.30 -0.99
N ALA A 361 26.93 8.02 -0.61
CA ALA A 361 26.65 6.93 -1.53
C ALA A 361 25.16 6.88 -1.88
N ALA A 362 24.30 7.06 -0.89
CA ALA A 362 22.86 7.10 -1.08
C ALA A 362 22.41 8.25 -2.00
N ASP A 363 23.01 9.45 -1.86
CA ASP A 363 22.72 10.60 -2.74
C ASP A 363 23.11 10.31 -4.20
N LYS A 364 24.27 9.68 -4.43
CA LYS A 364 24.67 9.26 -5.78
C LYS A 364 23.68 8.28 -6.41
N PHE A 365 23.21 7.32 -5.60
CA PHE A 365 22.15 6.41 -6.06
C PHE A 365 20.82 7.14 -6.31
N ALA A 366 20.45 8.08 -5.44
CA ALA A 366 19.24 8.87 -5.61
C ALA A 366 19.19 9.64 -6.94
N TYR A 367 20.34 10.18 -7.39
CA TYR A 367 20.44 10.87 -8.69
C TYR A 367 20.18 9.91 -9.87
N VAL A 368 20.80 8.73 -9.89
CA VAL A 368 20.59 7.77 -10.96
C VAL A 368 19.17 7.21 -10.98
N ALA A 369 18.57 7.02 -9.81
CA ALA A 369 17.18 6.58 -9.68
C ALA A 369 16.18 7.66 -10.16
N MET A 370 16.44 8.94 -9.88
CA MET A 370 15.64 10.05 -10.41
C MET A 370 15.76 10.17 -11.94
N GLU A 371 16.97 10.04 -12.49
CA GLU A 371 17.19 10.05 -13.94
C GLU A 371 16.48 8.85 -14.62
N THR A 372 16.54 7.67 -14.00
CA THR A 372 15.78 6.49 -14.47
C THR A 372 14.28 6.78 -14.51
N THR A 373 13.73 7.32 -13.44
CA THR A 373 12.29 7.67 -13.32
C THR A 373 11.88 8.69 -14.39
N LYS A 374 12.74 9.67 -14.68
CA LYS A 374 12.55 10.67 -15.73
C LYS A 374 12.47 10.02 -17.11
N ARG A 375 13.32 9.01 -17.40
CA ARG A 375 13.38 8.32 -18.70
C ARG A 375 12.22 7.33 -18.88
N VAL A 376 11.92 6.51 -17.88
CA VAL A 376 10.91 5.43 -17.97
C VAL A 376 9.49 5.99 -18.02
N ARG A 377 9.18 7.04 -17.27
CA ARG A 377 7.84 7.67 -17.21
C ARG A 377 6.72 6.67 -16.98
N GLY A 378 6.90 5.77 -16.01
CA GLY A 378 5.90 4.77 -15.62
C GLY A 378 4.90 5.30 -14.60
N VAL A 379 3.77 4.61 -14.48
CA VAL A 379 2.83 4.81 -13.35
C VAL A 379 3.45 4.30 -12.05
N ILE A 380 4.20 3.22 -12.13
CA ILE A 380 4.89 2.53 -11.03
C ILE A 380 6.38 2.39 -11.41
N PRO A 381 7.30 2.43 -10.42
CA PRO A 381 7.09 2.57 -8.97
C PRO A 381 6.63 3.96 -8.56
N GLN A 382 5.97 4.05 -7.41
CA GLN A 382 5.66 5.33 -6.77
C GLN A 382 6.92 5.93 -6.16
N PHE A 383 7.65 6.71 -6.96
CA PHE A 383 8.95 7.25 -6.60
C PHE A 383 8.81 8.46 -5.67
N THR A 384 9.54 8.45 -4.56
CA THR A 384 9.42 9.42 -3.48
C THR A 384 10.80 9.95 -3.08
N LEU A 385 10.92 11.27 -2.96
CA LEU A 385 12.06 11.94 -2.34
C LEU A 385 11.69 12.41 -0.93
N ARG A 386 12.37 11.91 0.09
CA ARG A 386 12.44 12.56 1.38
C ARG A 386 13.55 13.62 1.33
N PHE A 387 13.30 14.79 1.88
CA PHE A 387 14.29 15.88 1.89
C PHE A 387 14.28 16.65 3.22
N SER A 388 15.36 17.37 3.49
CA SER A 388 15.52 18.21 4.68
C SER A 388 16.40 19.42 4.39
N SER A 389 16.35 20.42 5.25
CA SER A 389 17.14 21.66 5.12
C SER A 389 18.66 21.44 5.16
N GLY A 390 19.14 20.35 5.73
CA GLY A 390 20.57 20.01 5.82
C GLY A 390 21.10 19.07 4.73
N GLN A 391 20.24 18.66 3.79
CA GLN A 391 20.60 17.74 2.71
C GLN A 391 21.21 18.48 1.50
N ASP A 392 21.92 17.74 0.63
CA ASP A 392 22.42 18.31 -0.64
C ASP A 392 21.24 18.95 -1.41
N PRO A 393 21.25 20.29 -1.60
CA PRO A 393 20.15 20.98 -2.25
C PRO A 393 19.90 20.53 -3.70
N ARG A 394 20.91 19.94 -4.37
CA ARG A 394 20.79 19.42 -5.73
C ARG A 394 19.80 18.29 -5.83
N LEU A 395 19.59 17.50 -4.76
CA LEU A 395 18.56 16.45 -4.77
C LEU A 395 17.16 17.02 -4.97
N TYR A 396 16.85 18.08 -4.21
CA TYR A 396 15.56 18.77 -4.35
C TYR A 396 15.41 19.45 -5.72
N GLU A 397 16.49 20.11 -6.22
CA GLU A 397 16.49 20.71 -7.56
C GLU A 397 16.24 19.67 -8.66
N THR A 398 16.95 18.53 -8.60
CA THR A 398 16.78 17.43 -9.56
C THR A 398 15.35 16.91 -9.54
N ALA A 399 14.76 16.76 -8.35
CA ALA A 399 13.37 16.33 -8.22
C ALA A 399 12.39 17.29 -8.91
N LEU A 400 12.58 18.60 -8.69
CA LEU A 400 11.76 19.62 -9.38
C LEU A 400 11.98 19.61 -10.90
N ASP A 401 13.18 19.31 -11.39
CA ASP A 401 13.45 19.18 -12.84
C ASP A 401 12.70 17.98 -13.43
N VAL A 402 12.66 16.87 -12.74
CA VAL A 402 11.88 15.69 -13.17
C VAL A 402 10.39 16.03 -13.22
N ILE A 403 9.84 16.64 -12.16
CA ILE A 403 8.43 17.08 -12.09
C ILE A 403 8.11 18.05 -13.24
N GLY A 404 8.98 19.02 -13.50
CA GLY A 404 8.82 20.02 -14.57
C GLY A 404 8.69 19.44 -15.98
N THR A 405 9.14 18.19 -16.20
CA THR A 405 8.89 17.47 -17.46
C THR A 405 7.45 17.00 -17.65
N GLY A 406 6.61 17.16 -16.64
CA GLY A 406 5.24 16.59 -16.56
C GLY A 406 5.22 15.16 -15.99
N ASN A 407 6.30 14.73 -15.35
CA ASN A 407 6.34 13.48 -14.58
C ASN A 407 5.66 13.71 -13.23
N PRO A 408 4.71 12.84 -12.77
CA PRO A 408 4.09 13.00 -11.45
C PRO A 408 5.01 12.62 -10.28
N TYR A 409 6.25 12.26 -10.55
CA TYR A 409 7.28 11.85 -9.58
C TYR A 409 8.52 12.74 -9.66
N PRO A 410 9.32 12.79 -8.58
CA PRO A 410 9.08 12.20 -7.26
C PRO A 410 8.02 12.96 -6.46
N MET A 411 7.37 12.23 -5.53
CA MET A 411 6.59 12.86 -4.46
C MET A 411 7.57 13.43 -3.43
N LEU A 412 7.26 14.63 -2.90
CA LEU A 412 8.14 15.34 -1.98
C LEU A 412 7.66 15.20 -0.53
N TYR A 413 8.55 14.79 0.37
CA TYR A 413 8.29 14.63 1.80
C TYR A 413 9.34 15.38 2.64
N ASN A 414 8.88 16.28 3.50
CA ASN A 414 9.71 17.20 4.29
C ASN A 414 10.05 16.60 5.66
N ASP A 415 11.25 16.07 5.81
CA ASP A 415 11.73 15.44 7.04
C ASP A 415 11.76 16.40 8.24
N ASP A 416 12.01 17.70 8.01
CA ASP A 416 12.08 18.69 9.09
C ASP A 416 10.73 18.87 9.78
N VAL A 417 9.64 18.58 9.08
CA VAL A 417 8.26 18.66 9.58
C VAL A 417 7.75 17.28 10.00
N ILE A 418 8.02 16.26 9.20
CA ILE A 418 7.44 14.93 9.40
C ILE A 418 8.10 14.17 10.56
N ILE A 419 9.42 14.25 10.74
CA ILE A 419 10.08 13.53 11.85
C ILE A 419 9.50 13.95 13.21
N PRO A 420 9.40 15.26 13.56
CA PRO A 420 8.72 15.68 14.78
C PRO A 420 7.26 15.24 14.86
N ALA A 421 6.54 15.27 13.74
CA ALA A 421 5.15 14.79 13.67
C ALA A 421 5.05 13.31 14.01
N VAL A 422 5.89 12.47 13.42
CA VAL A 422 5.95 11.02 13.70
C VAL A 422 6.31 10.74 15.16
N MET A 423 7.29 11.48 15.73
CA MET A 423 7.62 11.36 17.16
C MET A 423 6.38 11.52 18.06
N ASN A 424 5.56 12.53 17.78
CA ASN A 424 4.35 12.77 18.56
C ASN A 424 3.21 11.81 18.22
N ALA A 425 2.91 11.60 16.93
CA ALA A 425 1.80 10.75 16.49
C ALA A 425 1.98 9.30 16.98
N PHE A 426 3.15 8.72 16.75
CA PHE A 426 3.48 7.35 17.14
C PHE A 426 4.01 7.21 18.57
N ARG A 427 4.26 8.32 19.29
CA ARG A 427 4.84 8.32 20.64
C ARG A 427 6.15 7.54 20.70
N VAL A 428 7.07 7.85 19.79
CA VAL A 428 8.37 7.21 19.67
C VAL A 428 9.51 8.24 19.74
N PRO A 429 10.72 7.83 20.16
CA PRO A 429 11.87 8.74 20.20
C PRO A 429 12.37 9.06 18.78
N TYR A 430 13.28 10.04 18.68
CA TYR A 430 13.84 10.50 17.41
C TYR A 430 14.49 9.38 16.59
N GLU A 431 15.23 8.48 17.26
CA GLU A 431 15.95 7.36 16.63
C GLU A 431 15.02 6.37 15.92
N GLU A 432 13.78 6.30 16.37
CA GLU A 432 12.71 5.53 15.71
C GLU A 432 12.05 6.37 14.61
N ALA A 433 11.68 7.60 14.92
CA ALA A 433 10.95 8.49 14.03
C ALA A 433 11.74 8.87 12.77
N VAL A 434 13.07 9.04 12.86
CA VAL A 434 13.93 9.34 11.71
C VAL A 434 13.87 8.25 10.62
N ASN A 435 13.48 7.04 11.01
CA ASN A 435 13.28 5.90 10.12
C ASN A 435 11.84 5.76 9.63
N TYR A 436 11.02 6.82 9.71
CA TYR A 436 9.70 6.76 9.09
C TYR A 436 9.80 6.52 7.59
N LEU A 437 8.80 5.86 7.04
CA LEU A 437 8.62 5.75 5.60
C LEU A 437 7.28 6.36 5.17
N PRO A 438 7.27 7.14 4.09
CA PRO A 438 6.08 7.33 3.29
C PRO A 438 5.60 5.97 2.76
N PHE A 439 4.32 5.71 2.93
CA PHE A 439 3.71 4.43 2.63
C PHE A 439 2.35 4.64 1.94
N GLY A 440 1.81 3.63 1.27
CA GLY A 440 0.49 3.66 0.66
C GLY A 440 0.22 4.92 -0.15
N CYS A 441 -0.87 5.60 0.17
CA CYS A 441 -1.29 6.82 -0.49
C CYS A 441 -0.68 8.11 0.11
N GLY A 442 0.02 8.04 1.23
CA GLY A 442 0.62 9.21 1.89
C GLY A 442 0.82 9.06 3.39
N GLU A 443 0.55 7.87 3.90
CA GLU A 443 0.71 7.48 5.29
C GLU A 443 2.18 7.44 5.70
N TYR A 444 2.41 7.46 7.02
CA TYR A 444 3.71 7.22 7.63
C TYR A 444 3.68 5.90 8.39
N ILE A 445 4.74 5.10 8.22
CA ILE A 445 5.05 3.92 9.05
C ILE A 445 6.47 4.03 9.58
N LEU A 446 6.79 3.26 10.61
CA LEU A 446 8.17 3.10 11.09
C LEU A 446 8.80 1.92 10.34
N TYR A 447 9.83 2.18 9.53
CA TYR A 447 10.48 1.22 8.65
C TYR A 447 10.82 -0.09 9.38
N HIS A 448 10.30 -1.21 8.89
CA HIS A 448 10.40 -2.56 9.45
C HIS A 448 10.11 -2.71 10.96
N ARG A 449 9.61 -1.66 11.63
CA ARG A 449 9.34 -1.64 13.08
C ARG A 449 7.86 -1.53 13.41
N SER A 450 7.06 -1.04 12.49
CA SER A 450 5.61 -1.02 12.64
C SER A 450 4.91 -1.64 11.45
N VAL A 451 3.72 -2.13 11.71
CA VAL A 451 2.71 -2.41 10.69
C VAL A 451 1.71 -1.28 10.73
N GLY A 452 1.18 -0.88 9.61
CA GLY A 452 0.15 0.13 9.51
C GLY A 452 -0.64 -0.13 8.25
N THR A 453 -1.70 -0.91 8.34
CA THR A 453 -2.59 -1.11 7.21
C THR A 453 -3.70 -0.08 7.24
N PRO A 454 -4.15 0.46 6.11
CA PRO A 454 -5.43 1.13 6.03
C PRO A 454 -6.52 0.05 6.06
N SER A 455 -6.92 -0.36 7.27
CA SER A 455 -7.92 -1.41 7.42
C SER A 455 -9.34 -0.90 7.42
N GLY A 456 -9.54 0.41 7.55
CA GLY A 456 -10.87 1.00 7.53
C GLY A 456 -10.94 2.33 6.82
N VAL A 457 -12.16 2.69 6.43
CA VAL A 457 -12.50 3.99 5.83
C VAL A 457 -13.69 4.59 6.57
N ILE A 458 -13.75 5.92 6.67
CA ILE A 458 -14.85 6.64 7.27
C ILE A 458 -15.22 7.86 6.43
N ASN A 459 -16.52 8.03 6.14
CA ASN A 459 -17.08 9.12 5.35
C ASN A 459 -17.69 10.19 6.27
N LEU A 460 -16.93 11.22 6.60
CA LEU A 460 -17.33 12.26 7.54
C LEU A 460 -18.51 13.11 7.01
N ALA A 461 -18.60 13.33 5.71
CA ALA A 461 -19.71 14.05 5.10
C ALA A 461 -21.04 13.26 5.22
N GLN A 462 -20.97 11.94 5.07
CA GLN A 462 -22.14 11.08 5.26
C GLN A 462 -22.54 11.00 6.73
N ILE A 463 -21.57 10.98 7.67
CA ILE A 463 -21.87 11.06 9.11
C ILE A 463 -22.53 12.38 9.48
N LEU A 464 -22.14 13.50 8.87
CA LEU A 464 -22.85 14.77 9.05
C LEU A 464 -24.29 14.66 8.52
N SER A 465 -24.50 14.07 7.35
CA SER A 465 -25.85 13.82 6.83
C SER A 465 -26.66 12.96 7.80
N LEU A 466 -26.12 11.87 8.31
CA LEU A 466 -26.74 11.02 9.32
C LEU A 466 -27.14 11.84 10.57
N THR A 467 -26.26 12.72 11.03
CA THR A 467 -26.50 13.58 12.19
C THR A 467 -27.66 14.54 11.94
N LEU A 468 -27.69 15.19 10.78
CA LEU A 468 -28.76 16.14 10.41
C LEU A 468 -30.13 15.43 10.30
N HIS A 469 -30.14 14.16 9.90
CA HIS A 469 -31.32 13.31 9.83
C HIS A 469 -31.57 12.51 11.12
N LYS A 470 -30.97 12.94 12.24
CA LYS A 470 -31.22 12.38 13.59
C LYS A 470 -31.07 10.85 13.64
N GLY A 471 -29.98 10.33 13.02
CA GLY A 471 -29.64 8.89 13.00
C GLY A 471 -30.38 8.07 11.94
N VAL A 472 -31.07 8.68 11.00
CA VAL A 472 -31.60 7.97 9.84
C VAL A 472 -30.69 8.23 8.64
N ASN A 473 -30.08 7.18 8.13
CA ASN A 473 -29.25 7.26 6.93
C ASN A 473 -30.16 7.56 5.71
N PHE A 474 -30.00 8.73 5.13
CA PHE A 474 -30.83 9.19 4.01
C PHE A 474 -30.73 8.27 2.79
N THR A 475 -29.54 7.70 2.53
CA THR A 475 -29.31 6.84 1.36
C THR A 475 -29.94 5.46 1.50
N THR A 476 -29.85 4.86 2.72
CA THR A 476 -30.31 3.48 2.97
C THR A 476 -31.67 3.40 3.67
N GLY A 477 -32.14 4.48 4.28
CA GLY A 477 -33.34 4.53 5.14
C GLY A 477 -33.17 3.81 6.47
N ARG A 478 -31.98 3.28 6.79
CA ARG A 478 -31.71 2.57 8.04
C ARG A 478 -31.48 3.55 9.19
N ARG A 479 -31.89 3.16 10.38
CA ARG A 479 -31.47 3.86 11.60
C ARG A 479 -30.12 3.33 12.03
N GLU A 480 -29.16 4.22 12.15
CA GLU A 480 -27.72 3.91 12.36
C GLU A 480 -27.11 4.94 13.32
N GLY A 481 -25.88 4.73 13.75
CA GLY A 481 -25.14 5.66 14.59
C GLY A 481 -25.54 5.60 16.08
N ILE A 482 -25.54 6.77 16.71
CA ILE A 482 -25.86 6.91 18.15
C ILE A 482 -27.37 6.72 18.41
N PRO A 483 -27.78 6.37 19.65
CA PRO A 483 -29.18 6.22 20.04
C PRO A 483 -30.02 7.47 19.76
N SER A 484 -31.29 7.27 19.39
CA SER A 484 -32.18 8.36 18.93
C SER A 484 -32.38 9.48 19.95
N GLU A 485 -32.38 9.15 21.24
CA GLU A 485 -32.50 10.09 22.35
C GLU A 485 -31.32 11.06 22.45
N ARG A 486 -30.19 10.75 21.85
CA ARG A 486 -29.02 11.66 21.83
C ARG A 486 -29.25 12.87 20.94
N TYR A 487 -30.18 12.80 20.01
CA TYR A 487 -30.56 13.93 19.12
C TYR A 487 -31.68 14.80 19.72
N ASP A 488 -32.23 14.42 20.87
CA ASP A 488 -33.27 15.20 21.54
C ASP A 488 -32.72 16.57 21.95
N GLY A 489 -33.43 17.62 21.57
CA GLY A 489 -32.99 19.01 21.84
C GLY A 489 -31.86 19.53 20.93
N MET A 490 -31.48 18.86 19.86
CA MET A 490 -30.48 19.35 18.90
C MET A 490 -30.99 20.58 18.15
N GLN A 491 -30.61 21.78 18.60
CA GLN A 491 -31.07 23.07 18.06
C GLN A 491 -29.96 24.10 17.83
N THR A 492 -28.93 24.07 18.66
CA THR A 492 -27.79 24.99 18.55
C THR A 492 -26.66 24.38 17.71
N PHE A 493 -25.73 25.24 17.25
CA PHE A 493 -24.52 24.78 16.58
C PHE A 493 -23.74 23.75 17.42
N ASP A 494 -23.60 24.02 18.72
CA ASP A 494 -22.87 23.13 19.64
C ASP A 494 -23.58 21.76 19.81
N ASP A 495 -24.91 21.73 19.81
CA ASP A 495 -25.65 20.47 19.82
C ASP A 495 -25.42 19.64 18.56
N ILE A 496 -25.42 20.29 17.38
CA ILE A 496 -25.15 19.59 16.10
C ILE A 496 -23.72 19.04 16.10
N MET A 497 -22.74 19.85 16.51
CA MET A 497 -21.34 19.46 16.58
C MET A 497 -21.13 18.30 17.57
N ARG A 498 -21.78 18.36 18.74
CA ARG A 498 -21.75 17.26 19.73
C ARG A 498 -22.29 15.96 19.16
N CYS A 499 -23.51 15.97 18.59
CA CYS A 499 -24.11 14.78 17.99
C CYS A 499 -23.26 14.22 16.84
N TYR A 500 -22.66 15.08 16.04
CA TYR A 500 -21.73 14.68 14.98
C TYR A 500 -20.50 13.98 15.56
N LYS A 501 -19.86 14.58 16.57
CA LYS A 501 -18.68 14.00 17.22
C LYS A 501 -19.00 12.63 17.83
N GLU A 502 -20.13 12.50 18.51
CA GLU A 502 -20.58 11.20 19.08
C GLU A 502 -20.84 10.15 18.00
N ASN A 503 -21.37 10.53 16.83
CA ASN A 503 -21.50 9.61 15.68
C ASN A 503 -20.12 9.17 15.14
N VAL A 504 -19.18 10.10 14.99
CA VAL A 504 -17.82 9.76 14.56
C VAL A 504 -17.17 8.77 15.55
N GLU A 505 -17.28 9.03 16.85
CA GLU A 505 -16.76 8.16 17.91
C GLU A 505 -17.36 6.75 17.85
N HIS A 506 -18.67 6.65 17.60
CA HIS A 506 -19.38 5.37 17.47
C HIS A 506 -18.78 4.49 16.35
N TYR A 507 -18.48 5.05 15.19
CA TYR A 507 -17.89 4.31 14.06
C TYR A 507 -16.40 4.02 14.27
N VAL A 508 -15.64 5.00 14.73
CA VAL A 508 -14.19 4.85 14.99
C VAL A 508 -13.92 3.77 16.02
N GLU A 509 -14.76 3.65 17.06
CA GLU A 509 -14.63 2.59 18.07
C GLU A 509 -14.69 1.20 17.43
N GLN A 510 -15.68 0.95 16.56
CA GLN A 510 -15.84 -0.36 15.91
C GLN A 510 -14.73 -0.66 14.92
N LEU A 511 -14.27 0.35 14.18
CA LEU A 511 -13.15 0.23 13.25
C LEU A 511 -11.83 -0.09 13.98
N ALA A 512 -11.57 0.52 15.12
CA ALA A 512 -10.38 0.22 15.93
C ALA A 512 -10.36 -1.22 16.46
N TYR A 513 -11.50 -1.71 16.95
CA TYR A 513 -11.62 -3.11 17.37
C TYR A 513 -11.54 -4.08 16.19
N HIS A 514 -12.06 -3.70 15.03
CA HIS A 514 -11.92 -4.47 13.80
C HIS A 514 -10.45 -4.65 13.41
N GLU A 515 -9.67 -3.56 13.40
CA GLU A 515 -8.24 -3.58 13.08
C GLU A 515 -7.48 -4.60 13.94
N LYS A 516 -7.72 -4.58 15.26
CA LYS A 516 -7.07 -5.53 16.16
C LYS A 516 -7.55 -6.96 15.94
N LEU A 517 -8.86 -7.15 15.73
CA LEU A 517 -9.44 -8.46 15.47
C LEU A 517 -8.88 -9.08 14.16
N GLU A 518 -8.62 -8.24 13.15
CA GLU A 518 -7.97 -8.66 11.92
C GLU A 518 -6.57 -9.22 12.19
N TYR A 519 -5.72 -8.49 12.92
CA TYR A 519 -4.41 -8.99 13.31
C TYR A 519 -4.47 -10.28 14.12
N ASP A 520 -5.38 -10.36 15.10
CA ASP A 520 -5.53 -11.56 15.91
C ASP A 520 -5.98 -12.77 15.09
N THR A 521 -6.87 -12.56 14.12
CA THR A 521 -7.38 -13.63 13.27
C THR A 521 -6.30 -14.12 12.30
N ILE A 522 -5.69 -13.20 11.55
CA ILE A 522 -4.72 -13.54 10.50
C ILE A 522 -3.39 -13.99 11.09
N GLY A 523 -2.95 -13.38 12.21
CA GLY A 523 -1.75 -13.77 12.93
C GLY A 523 -1.81 -15.21 13.47
N CYS A 524 -3.01 -15.70 13.82
CA CYS A 524 -3.21 -17.09 14.21
C CYS A 524 -3.20 -18.07 13.02
N GLU A 525 -3.36 -17.60 11.80
CA GLU A 525 -3.47 -18.47 10.60
C GLU A 525 -2.12 -18.85 10.02
N ALA A 526 -1.18 -17.89 9.96
CA ALA A 526 0.12 -18.10 9.35
C ALA A 526 1.21 -17.24 10.01
N PRO A 527 2.46 -17.73 10.08
CA PRO A 527 3.61 -16.97 10.58
C PRO A 527 4.11 -15.89 9.61
N TYR A 528 3.79 -15.93 8.32
CA TYR A 528 4.32 -15.01 7.29
C TYR A 528 5.85 -14.90 7.36
N PHE A 529 6.56 -16.03 7.23
CA PHE A 529 7.98 -16.14 7.51
C PHE A 529 8.82 -15.07 6.84
N TYR A 530 8.65 -14.82 5.54
CA TYR A 530 9.48 -13.84 4.82
C TYR A 530 9.20 -12.40 5.19
N LEU A 531 8.04 -12.08 5.77
CA LEU A 531 7.82 -10.81 6.46
C LEU A 531 8.47 -10.84 7.84
N SER A 532 8.16 -11.84 8.65
CA SER A 532 8.62 -11.95 10.05
C SER A 532 10.14 -11.91 10.19
N LEU A 533 10.89 -12.48 9.26
CA LEU A 533 12.35 -12.49 9.29
C LEU A 533 12.97 -11.10 9.06
N LEU A 534 12.24 -10.18 8.45
CA LEU A 534 12.69 -8.82 8.14
C LEU A 534 11.87 -7.73 8.85
N PHE A 535 11.20 -8.08 9.96
CA PHE A 535 10.56 -7.13 10.87
C PHE A 535 11.19 -7.19 12.26
N ASP A 536 11.48 -6.03 12.83
CA ASP A 536 11.92 -5.89 14.23
C ASP A 536 10.71 -6.16 15.15
N ASP A 537 10.77 -6.94 16.09
CA ASP A 537 11.74 -7.74 16.86
C ASP A 537 11.44 -9.25 16.69
N CYS A 538 10.84 -9.66 15.56
CA CYS A 538 10.28 -10.99 15.37
C CYS A 538 11.27 -12.13 15.68
N ILE A 539 12.49 -12.04 15.14
CA ILE A 539 13.52 -13.06 15.40
C ILE A 539 13.90 -13.08 16.89
N SER A 540 14.19 -11.91 17.47
CA SER A 540 14.61 -11.83 18.88
C SER A 540 13.53 -12.26 19.87
N ARG A 541 12.26 -12.00 19.55
CA ARG A 541 11.10 -12.44 20.34
C ARG A 541 10.70 -13.88 20.06
N GLY A 542 11.15 -14.45 18.95
CA GLY A 542 10.74 -15.77 18.50
C GLY A 542 9.25 -15.86 18.16
N LYS A 543 8.71 -14.82 17.54
CA LYS A 543 7.26 -14.68 17.26
C LYS A 543 7.00 -14.14 15.86
N PRO A 544 5.94 -14.62 15.17
CA PRO A 544 5.50 -14.06 13.91
C PRO A 544 5.09 -12.57 14.01
N VAL A 545 5.19 -11.87 12.89
CA VAL A 545 4.95 -10.42 12.78
C VAL A 545 3.60 -9.99 13.33
N PHE A 546 2.52 -10.69 13.01
CA PHE A 546 1.16 -10.35 13.46
C PHE A 546 0.74 -11.06 14.75
N ASP A 547 1.60 -11.93 15.30
CA ASP A 547 1.37 -12.66 16.54
C ASP A 547 2.37 -12.23 17.64
N GLY A 548 2.49 -10.91 17.83
CA GLY A 548 3.32 -10.30 18.86
C GLY A 548 4.81 -10.22 18.55
N GLY A 549 5.23 -10.50 17.32
CA GLY A 549 6.63 -10.39 16.88
C GLY A 549 7.04 -8.95 16.58
N VAL A 550 6.22 -8.18 15.88
CA VAL A 550 6.54 -6.80 15.48
C VAL A 550 6.71 -5.88 16.69
N ARG A 551 7.64 -4.93 16.58
CA ARG A 551 7.93 -3.97 17.66
C ARG A 551 6.73 -3.12 18.00
N TYR A 552 6.11 -2.51 17.02
CA TYR A 552 4.97 -1.60 17.14
C TYR A 552 3.80 -2.08 16.28
N LEU A 553 2.88 -2.83 16.86
CA LEU A 553 1.65 -3.17 16.17
C LEU A 553 0.79 -1.91 16.03
N GLY A 554 0.54 -1.47 14.82
CA GLY A 554 -0.21 -0.25 14.53
C GLY A 554 -1.25 -0.46 13.46
N GLY A 555 -2.09 0.55 13.26
CA GLY A 555 -3.09 0.59 12.22
C GLY A 555 -3.39 2.02 11.80
N THR A 556 -4.05 2.18 10.66
CA THR A 556 -4.50 3.46 10.14
C THR A 556 -5.97 3.42 9.72
N LEU A 557 -6.65 4.56 9.84
CA LEU A 557 -8.03 4.77 9.41
C LEU A 557 -8.08 5.89 8.39
N GLU A 558 -8.58 5.60 7.20
CA GLU A 558 -8.70 6.56 6.10
C GLU A 558 -9.94 7.46 6.30
N ALA A 559 -9.74 8.78 6.39
CA ALA A 559 -10.82 9.74 6.53
C ALA A 559 -11.11 10.48 5.22
N TYR A 560 -12.39 10.51 4.85
CA TYR A 560 -12.91 11.16 3.64
C TYR A 560 -13.97 12.21 3.97
N GLY A 561 -14.03 13.26 3.16
CA GLY A 561 -15.03 14.32 3.31
C GLY A 561 -14.73 15.33 4.42
N ASN A 562 -13.51 15.36 4.96
CA ASN A 562 -13.09 16.31 6.00
C ASN A 562 -13.38 17.76 5.60
N THR A 563 -12.96 18.17 4.40
CA THR A 563 -13.19 19.51 3.87
C THR A 563 -14.69 19.80 3.67
N ASN A 564 -15.42 18.85 3.03
CA ASN A 564 -16.87 19.05 2.84
C ASN A 564 -17.61 19.18 4.16
N THR A 565 -17.19 18.43 5.18
CA THR A 565 -17.78 18.52 6.53
C THR A 565 -17.49 19.87 7.19
N ALA A 566 -16.25 20.34 7.14
CA ALA A 566 -15.86 21.63 7.70
C ALA A 566 -16.59 22.80 6.99
N ASP A 567 -16.62 22.79 5.66
CA ASP A 567 -17.33 23.77 4.84
C ASP A 567 -18.85 23.72 5.08
N SER A 568 -19.39 22.54 5.34
CA SER A 568 -20.81 22.35 5.71
C SER A 568 -21.10 22.94 7.08
N PHE A 569 -20.23 22.75 8.06
CA PHE A 569 -20.36 23.40 9.37
C PHE A 569 -20.26 24.92 9.26
N ALA A 570 -19.38 25.46 8.40
CA ALA A 570 -19.31 26.90 8.14
C ALA A 570 -20.62 27.43 7.56
N ALA A 571 -21.24 26.73 6.64
CA ALA A 571 -22.55 27.10 6.08
C ALA A 571 -23.66 26.98 7.12
N ILE A 572 -23.70 25.91 7.92
CA ILE A 572 -24.69 25.77 9.00
C ILE A 572 -24.56 26.94 10.00
N ARG A 573 -23.33 27.17 10.52
CA ARG A 573 -23.07 28.24 11.49
C ARG A 573 -23.48 29.58 10.95
N LYS A 574 -23.07 29.94 9.72
CA LYS A 574 -23.39 31.21 9.10
C LYS A 574 -24.88 31.37 8.82
N LEU A 575 -25.51 30.42 8.12
CA LEU A 575 -26.87 30.59 7.59
C LEU A 575 -27.96 30.30 8.61
N VAL A 576 -27.72 29.32 9.51
CA VAL A 576 -28.73 28.92 10.51
C VAL A 576 -28.54 29.67 11.82
N CYS A 577 -27.29 29.81 12.32
CA CYS A 577 -27.05 30.34 13.66
C CYS A 577 -26.80 31.85 13.67
N ASP A 578 -25.84 32.32 12.84
CA ASP A 578 -25.45 33.76 12.87
C ASP A 578 -26.45 34.63 12.13
N GLU A 579 -26.71 34.37 10.85
CA GLU A 579 -27.58 35.19 9.99
C GLU A 579 -29.06 34.82 10.09
N LYS A 580 -29.38 33.64 10.62
CA LYS A 580 -30.78 33.15 10.77
C LYS A 580 -31.61 33.23 9.48
N LYS A 581 -30.95 33.01 8.33
CA LYS A 581 -31.59 32.97 7.02
C LYS A 581 -32.42 31.71 6.79
N LEU A 582 -32.03 30.61 7.44
CA LEU A 582 -32.67 29.30 7.39
C LEU A 582 -32.81 28.76 8.81
N THR A 583 -33.86 27.97 9.04
CA THR A 583 -33.85 27.02 10.17
C THR A 583 -33.11 25.77 9.79
N LEU A 584 -32.71 24.94 10.78
CA LEU A 584 -32.05 23.65 10.51
C LEU A 584 -32.97 22.74 9.67
N ASP A 585 -34.26 22.67 10.02
CA ASP A 585 -35.23 21.85 9.28
C ASP A 585 -35.44 22.34 7.83
N GLN A 586 -35.39 23.66 7.60
CA GLN A 586 -35.42 24.20 6.23
C GLN A 586 -34.16 23.79 5.45
N MET A 587 -33.00 23.87 6.08
CA MET A 587 -31.74 23.43 5.45
C MET A 587 -31.80 21.94 5.08
N VAL A 588 -32.22 21.05 6.00
CA VAL A 588 -32.39 19.63 5.72
C VAL A 588 -33.33 19.40 4.55
N LYS A 589 -34.49 20.05 4.55
CA LYS A 589 -35.46 19.96 3.44
C LYS A 589 -34.87 20.35 2.08
N ILE A 590 -34.02 21.38 2.05
CA ILE A 590 -33.34 21.83 0.82
C ILE A 590 -32.34 20.78 0.34
N LEU A 591 -31.61 20.17 1.27
CA LEU A 591 -30.66 19.08 0.97
C LEU A 591 -31.37 17.84 0.44
N ASP A 592 -32.49 17.45 1.05
CA ASP A 592 -33.31 16.31 0.62
C ASP A 592 -33.84 16.47 -0.81
N ALA A 593 -34.09 17.71 -1.22
CA ALA A 593 -34.50 18.04 -2.58
C ALA A 593 -33.32 18.17 -3.57
N ASP A 594 -32.09 17.87 -3.16
CA ASP A 594 -30.86 18.14 -3.94
C ASP A 594 -30.85 19.54 -4.56
N PHE A 595 -31.35 20.52 -3.79
CA PHE A 595 -31.52 21.95 -4.19
C PHE A 595 -32.52 22.19 -5.33
N GLU A 596 -33.32 21.23 -5.74
CA GLU A 596 -34.33 21.43 -6.77
C GLU A 596 -35.40 22.43 -6.28
N GLY A 597 -35.54 23.57 -6.98
CA GLY A 597 -36.39 24.69 -6.57
C GLY A 597 -35.83 25.57 -5.44
N TYR A 598 -34.55 25.36 -5.06
CA TYR A 598 -33.85 26.10 -4.01
C TYR A 598 -32.48 26.63 -4.49
N GLU A 599 -32.39 27.02 -5.76
CA GLU A 599 -31.13 27.45 -6.39
C GLU A 599 -30.52 28.67 -5.69
N LYS A 600 -31.37 29.57 -5.16
CA LYS A 600 -30.94 30.76 -4.41
C LYS A 600 -30.28 30.34 -3.08
N GLU A 601 -30.92 29.44 -2.35
CA GLU A 601 -30.43 28.93 -1.07
C GLU A 601 -29.13 28.16 -1.27
N ARG A 602 -29.02 27.39 -2.35
CA ARG A 602 -27.77 26.73 -2.74
C ARG A 602 -26.65 27.75 -2.97
N MET A 603 -26.94 28.90 -3.62
CA MET A 603 -25.92 29.94 -3.80
C MET A 603 -25.46 30.51 -2.45
N TRP A 604 -26.35 30.67 -1.46
CA TRP A 604 -25.94 31.08 -0.11
C TRP A 604 -24.98 30.07 0.53
N MET A 605 -25.22 28.78 0.35
CA MET A 605 -24.36 27.71 0.85
C MET A 605 -23.00 27.67 0.13
N LEU A 606 -22.99 27.89 -1.19
CA LEU A 606 -21.75 27.99 -1.98
C LEU A 606 -20.92 29.25 -1.62
N ASP A 607 -21.58 30.36 -1.24
CA ASP A 607 -20.95 31.63 -0.85
C ASP A 607 -20.60 31.68 0.65
N ALA A 608 -20.92 30.67 1.43
CA ALA A 608 -20.44 30.55 2.80
C ALA A 608 -18.91 30.41 2.82
N PRO A 609 -18.20 30.80 3.89
CA PRO A 609 -16.76 30.64 4.00
C PRO A 609 -16.32 29.21 3.68
N LYS A 610 -15.19 29.09 2.96
CA LYS A 610 -14.66 27.81 2.51
C LYS A 610 -13.18 27.65 2.90
N TYR A 611 -12.84 26.47 3.33
CA TYR A 611 -11.45 26.07 3.56
C TYR A 611 -10.58 26.23 2.30
N GLY A 612 -9.35 26.68 2.47
CA GLY A 612 -8.41 26.94 1.38
C GLY A 612 -8.35 28.39 0.92
N ASN A 613 -8.91 29.33 1.69
CA ASN A 613 -8.93 30.76 1.38
C ASN A 613 -8.22 31.62 2.44
N ASP A 614 -7.51 31.04 3.39
CA ASP A 614 -6.92 31.68 4.57
C ASP A 614 -7.98 32.48 5.37
N ASP A 615 -9.15 31.88 5.51
CA ASP A 615 -10.26 32.41 6.27
C ASP A 615 -10.44 31.63 7.57
N ASP A 616 -10.11 32.26 8.70
CA ASP A 616 -10.16 31.61 10.01
C ASP A 616 -11.56 31.08 10.38
N TYR A 617 -12.65 31.64 9.80
CA TYR A 617 -13.99 31.14 10.04
C TYR A 617 -14.17 29.70 9.55
N ALA A 618 -13.68 29.39 8.35
CA ALA A 618 -13.74 28.04 7.79
C ALA A 618 -12.57 27.16 8.27
N ASP A 619 -11.36 27.72 8.33
CA ASP A 619 -10.16 27.00 8.68
C ASP A 619 -10.19 26.47 10.12
N ALA A 620 -10.75 27.24 11.08
CA ALA A 620 -10.92 26.78 12.46
C ALA A 620 -11.87 25.57 12.57
N LEU A 621 -12.93 25.53 11.75
CA LEU A 621 -13.84 24.38 11.70
C LEU A 621 -13.19 23.15 11.10
N ARG A 622 -12.31 23.34 10.11
CA ARG A 622 -11.50 22.24 9.60
C ARG A 622 -10.54 21.69 10.67
N VAL A 623 -9.87 22.57 11.40
CA VAL A 623 -9.01 22.18 12.54
C VAL A 623 -9.82 21.43 13.61
N GLU A 624 -11.04 21.89 13.93
CA GLU A 624 -11.91 21.25 14.92
C GLU A 624 -12.33 19.82 14.50
N VAL A 625 -12.78 19.66 13.23
CA VAL A 625 -13.16 18.33 12.69
C VAL A 625 -11.98 17.37 12.71
N ASP A 626 -10.82 17.79 12.20
CA ASP A 626 -9.63 16.92 12.14
C ASP A 626 -9.08 16.60 13.54
N SER A 627 -8.97 17.59 14.43
CA SER A 627 -8.47 17.39 15.79
C SER A 627 -9.33 16.41 16.58
N HIS A 628 -10.64 16.45 16.41
CA HIS A 628 -11.56 15.55 17.09
C HIS A 628 -11.34 14.10 16.62
N ILE A 629 -11.48 13.84 15.31
CA ILE A 629 -11.36 12.46 14.82
C ILE A 629 -9.94 11.89 15.03
N CYS A 630 -8.90 12.69 14.78
CA CYS A 630 -7.51 12.25 14.99
C CYS A 630 -7.23 11.97 16.46
N GLY A 631 -7.68 12.83 17.36
CA GLY A 631 -7.51 12.65 18.81
C GLY A 631 -8.21 11.40 19.32
N PHE A 632 -9.47 11.22 18.97
CA PHE A 632 -10.25 10.05 19.40
C PHE A 632 -9.70 8.75 18.82
N THR A 633 -9.37 8.71 17.53
CA THR A 633 -8.77 7.53 16.89
C THR A 633 -7.46 7.13 17.58
N ARG A 634 -6.61 8.11 17.89
CA ARG A 634 -5.34 7.87 18.60
C ARG A 634 -5.54 7.30 20.00
N GLU A 635 -6.58 7.71 20.73
CA GLU A 635 -6.92 7.16 22.03
C GLU A 635 -7.43 5.72 21.94
N MET A 636 -8.13 5.38 20.87
CA MET A 636 -8.66 4.04 20.64
C MET A 636 -7.56 2.98 20.45
N ALA A 637 -6.35 3.37 20.02
CA ALA A 637 -5.23 2.44 19.86
C ALA A 637 -5.00 1.57 21.11
N GLN A 638 -4.84 2.20 22.27
CA GLN A 638 -4.59 1.47 23.53
C GLN A 638 -5.80 0.64 23.97
N LYS A 639 -7.02 1.16 23.79
CA LYS A 639 -8.26 0.44 24.14
C LYS A 639 -8.43 -0.82 23.29
N ALA A 640 -8.01 -0.77 22.01
CA ALA A 640 -8.03 -1.91 21.10
C ALA A 640 -6.81 -2.85 21.26
N GLY A 641 -5.79 -2.48 22.05
CA GLY A 641 -4.60 -3.32 22.26
C GLY A 641 -3.53 -3.17 21.17
N MET A 642 -3.46 -1.99 20.55
CA MET A 642 -2.44 -1.62 19.56
C MET A 642 -1.50 -0.54 20.10
N HIS A 643 -0.30 -0.43 19.52
CA HIS A 643 0.63 0.66 19.83
C HIS A 643 0.13 2.00 19.29
N SER A 644 -0.35 2.01 18.05
CA SER A 644 -0.90 3.19 17.39
C SER A 644 -2.11 2.82 16.52
N TYR A 645 -3.08 3.74 16.47
CA TYR A 645 -4.17 3.74 15.50
C TYR A 645 -4.41 5.18 15.10
N LEU A 646 -4.13 5.52 13.85
CA LEU A 646 -4.00 6.92 13.43
C LEU A 646 -4.83 7.19 12.18
N ILE A 647 -5.43 8.37 12.12
CA ILE A 647 -6.08 8.85 10.90
C ILE A 647 -5.04 9.10 9.80
N VAL A 648 -5.42 8.78 8.57
CA VAL A 648 -4.80 9.32 7.35
C VAL A 648 -5.86 10.04 6.52
N ILE A 649 -5.51 11.24 6.07
CA ILE A 649 -6.38 12.07 5.25
C ILE A 649 -5.94 11.89 3.81
N ILE A 650 -6.56 10.93 3.13
CA ILE A 650 -6.15 10.51 1.79
C ILE A 650 -7.31 10.56 0.79
N ASN A 651 -7.02 10.19 -0.45
CA ASN A 651 -8.00 10.18 -1.51
C ASN A 651 -8.29 8.77 -2.05
N ASN A 652 -7.29 8.02 -2.45
CA ASN A 652 -7.40 6.65 -2.96
C ASN A 652 -8.55 6.41 -3.98
N ASN A 653 -8.98 7.46 -4.68
CA ASN A 653 -10.21 7.52 -5.49
C ASN A 653 -11.53 7.28 -4.72
N ALA A 654 -11.49 6.98 -3.44
CA ALA A 654 -12.69 6.72 -2.64
C ALA A 654 -13.49 8.02 -2.37
N ASN A 655 -12.89 9.20 -2.49
CA ASN A 655 -13.64 10.46 -2.52
C ASN A 655 -14.68 10.50 -3.67
N VAL A 656 -14.45 9.82 -4.78
CA VAL A 656 -15.41 9.69 -5.89
C VAL A 656 -16.46 8.65 -5.53
N THR A 657 -16.08 7.42 -5.22
CA THR A 657 -17.02 6.32 -4.94
C THR A 657 -17.88 6.57 -3.70
N MET A 658 -17.32 7.15 -2.63
CA MET A 658 -18.09 7.55 -1.45
C MET A 658 -18.94 8.80 -1.72
N GLY A 659 -18.45 9.72 -2.54
CA GLY A 659 -19.23 10.89 -2.98
C GLY A 659 -20.46 10.49 -3.77
N GLU A 660 -20.36 9.47 -4.64
CA GLU A 660 -21.47 8.89 -5.41
C GLU A 660 -22.56 8.25 -4.53
N GLN A 661 -22.29 8.08 -3.24
CA GLN A 661 -23.24 7.56 -2.25
C GLN A 661 -23.66 8.59 -1.19
N THR A 662 -23.06 9.77 -1.21
CA THR A 662 -23.32 10.82 -0.24
C THR A 662 -24.39 11.78 -0.77
N PRO A 663 -25.49 12.02 -0.02
CA PRO A 663 -26.52 13.00 -0.41
C PRO A 663 -25.98 14.43 -0.45
N ALA A 664 -26.80 15.38 -0.83
CA ALA A 664 -26.42 16.81 -0.85
C ALA A 664 -25.91 17.27 0.52
N THR A 665 -24.94 18.17 0.53
CA THR A 665 -24.31 18.66 1.75
C THR A 665 -24.42 20.16 1.92
N PRO A 666 -24.45 20.71 3.16
CA PRO A 666 -24.63 22.14 3.44
C PRO A 666 -23.58 23.07 2.83
N ASP A 667 -22.43 22.56 2.40
CA ASP A 667 -21.42 23.32 1.64
C ASP A 667 -21.86 23.69 0.21
N GLY A 668 -23.05 23.23 -0.22
CA GLY A 668 -23.63 23.45 -1.55
C GLY A 668 -23.29 22.38 -2.58
N ARG A 669 -22.63 21.26 -2.16
CA ARG A 669 -22.34 20.11 -3.01
C ARG A 669 -23.64 19.36 -3.33
N LYS A 670 -23.85 19.05 -4.60
CA LYS A 670 -25.00 18.24 -5.05
C LYS A 670 -24.86 16.79 -4.60
N ALA A 671 -25.99 16.14 -4.42
CA ALA A 671 -26.05 14.72 -4.12
C ALA A 671 -25.29 13.88 -5.16
N TYR A 672 -24.64 12.81 -4.68
CA TYR A 672 -24.02 11.80 -5.52
C TYR A 672 -22.89 12.32 -6.43
N THR A 673 -22.29 13.45 -6.08
CA THR A 673 -21.07 13.97 -6.70
C THR A 673 -19.86 13.69 -5.81
N PHE A 674 -18.64 13.73 -6.37
CA PHE A 674 -17.42 13.48 -5.64
C PHE A 674 -17.22 14.43 -4.45
N LEU A 675 -16.54 13.93 -3.40
CA LEU A 675 -16.08 14.71 -2.24
C LEU A 675 -14.76 15.42 -2.56
N ALA A 676 -14.36 16.34 -1.70
CA ALA A 676 -13.07 17.03 -1.79
C ALA A 676 -11.90 16.03 -1.78
N ASN A 677 -10.80 16.41 -2.42
CA ASN A 677 -9.63 15.57 -2.59
C ASN A 677 -8.71 15.66 -1.36
N ALA A 678 -8.74 14.65 -0.52
CA ALA A 678 -7.84 14.55 0.65
C ALA A 678 -7.77 15.84 1.49
N ASN A 679 -6.57 16.44 1.64
CA ASN A 679 -6.38 17.69 2.39
C ASN A 679 -6.68 18.95 1.58
N ALA A 680 -7.11 18.82 0.32
CA ALA A 680 -7.37 19.97 -0.54
C ALA A 680 -8.72 20.66 -0.22
N SER A 681 -8.88 21.89 -0.70
CA SER A 681 -10.17 22.57 -0.81
C SER A 681 -11.15 21.80 -1.71
N THR A 682 -12.43 22.07 -1.58
CA THR A 682 -13.41 21.64 -2.59
C THR A 682 -13.05 22.27 -3.94
N GLY A 683 -13.16 21.50 -5.03
CA GLY A 683 -12.72 21.95 -6.36
C GLY A 683 -13.26 23.31 -6.76
N GLY A 684 -12.36 24.29 -7.01
CA GLY A 684 -12.67 25.66 -7.36
C GLY A 684 -13.18 26.56 -6.22
N ALA A 685 -13.12 26.09 -4.96
CA ALA A 685 -13.50 26.88 -3.79
C ALA A 685 -12.38 27.80 -3.27
N ASP A 686 -11.13 27.52 -3.59
CA ASP A 686 -9.91 28.26 -3.24
C ASP A 686 -9.73 29.49 -4.16
N LYS A 687 -10.56 30.51 -3.93
CA LYS A 687 -10.66 31.71 -4.78
C LYS A 687 -9.57 32.75 -4.52
N ASN A 688 -8.92 32.68 -3.35
CA ASN A 688 -7.94 33.69 -2.90
C ASN A 688 -6.50 33.39 -3.36
N GLY A 689 -6.34 32.40 -4.26
CA GLY A 689 -5.06 32.04 -4.89
C GLY A 689 -4.19 31.11 -4.04
N ILE A 690 -3.09 30.65 -4.66
CA ILE A 690 -2.23 29.59 -4.12
C ILE A 690 -1.66 29.91 -2.72
N THR A 691 -1.30 31.15 -2.43
CA THR A 691 -0.71 31.52 -1.13
C THR A 691 -1.72 31.34 -0.01
N ALA A 692 -2.96 31.83 -0.17
CA ALA A 692 -4.03 31.65 0.80
C ALA A 692 -4.36 30.15 0.96
N TYR A 693 -4.40 29.41 -0.15
CA TYR A 693 -4.61 27.96 -0.11
C TYR A 693 -3.54 27.26 0.73
N LEU A 694 -2.24 27.55 0.49
CA LEU A 694 -1.15 26.94 1.25
C LEU A 694 -1.15 27.33 2.73
N ASN A 695 -1.57 28.55 3.07
CA ASN A 695 -1.74 28.97 4.47
C ASN A 695 -2.84 28.17 5.17
N SER A 696 -3.98 27.93 4.53
CA SER A 696 -5.07 27.13 5.11
C SER A 696 -4.63 25.69 5.38
N ILE A 697 -3.96 25.03 4.43
CA ILE A 697 -3.65 23.59 4.51
C ILE A 697 -2.58 23.23 5.53
N VAL A 698 -1.83 24.19 6.06
CA VAL A 698 -0.85 23.97 7.15
C VAL A 698 -1.44 24.24 8.54
N LYS A 699 -2.69 24.70 8.66
CA LYS A 699 -3.34 24.99 9.96
C LYS A 699 -3.73 23.74 10.74
N PRO A 700 -4.25 22.64 10.12
CA PRO A 700 -4.51 21.39 10.84
C PRO A 700 -3.22 20.80 11.46
N ASP A 701 -3.35 20.24 12.66
CA ASP A 701 -2.22 19.66 13.39
C ASP A 701 -1.79 18.33 12.77
N ILE A 702 -0.62 18.33 12.12
CA ILE A 702 -0.03 17.14 11.51
C ILE A 702 0.59 16.17 12.51
N THR A 703 0.70 16.54 13.78
CA THR A 703 1.41 15.75 14.81
C THR A 703 0.50 14.71 15.49
N ILE A 704 -0.77 14.65 15.11
CA ILE A 704 -1.79 13.75 15.69
C ILE A 704 -2.35 12.71 14.71
N HIS A 705 -1.85 12.69 13.47
CA HIS A 705 -2.27 11.75 12.43
C HIS A 705 -1.06 11.15 11.69
N ALA A 706 -1.29 10.13 10.86
CA ALA A 706 -0.25 9.42 10.12
C ALA A 706 -0.07 9.92 8.68
N GLY A 707 -0.48 11.13 8.37
CA GLY A 707 -0.29 11.74 7.05
C GLY A 707 -1.55 12.34 6.46
N ALA A 708 -1.35 13.37 5.63
CA ALA A 708 -2.41 14.03 4.85
C ALA A 708 -1.90 14.29 3.43
N VAL A 709 -2.57 13.73 2.44
CA VAL A 709 -2.17 13.88 1.03
C VAL A 709 -2.41 15.30 0.56
N GLN A 710 -1.37 15.92 0.02
CA GLN A 710 -1.42 17.24 -0.56
C GLN A 710 -1.14 17.20 -2.06
N ASN A 711 -2.21 17.14 -2.87
CA ASN A 711 -2.12 17.26 -4.31
C ASN A 711 -2.11 18.72 -4.74
N MET A 712 -1.21 19.08 -5.65
CA MET A 712 -1.08 20.42 -6.23
C MET A 712 -1.02 20.31 -7.75
N ALA A 713 -1.72 21.17 -8.46
CA ALA A 713 -1.68 21.24 -9.92
C ALA A 713 -1.08 22.58 -10.36
N PHE A 714 0.00 22.52 -11.13
CA PHE A 714 0.64 23.69 -11.73
C PHE A 714 0.61 23.61 -13.25
N SER A 715 0.48 24.76 -13.92
CA SER A 715 0.72 24.81 -15.36
C SER A 715 2.21 24.58 -15.66
N LYS A 716 2.53 24.02 -16.83
CA LYS A 716 3.93 23.88 -17.28
C LYS A 716 4.66 25.23 -17.34
N GLU A 717 3.94 26.28 -17.71
CA GLU A 717 4.47 27.64 -17.74
C GLU A 717 4.83 28.14 -16.34
N THR A 718 3.89 28.06 -15.39
CA THR A 718 4.14 28.46 -14.00
C THR A 718 5.33 27.68 -13.42
N PHE A 719 5.35 26.38 -13.62
CA PHE A 719 6.37 25.52 -13.00
C PHE A 719 7.77 25.70 -13.60
N ASN A 720 7.88 25.88 -14.90
CA ASN A 720 9.19 25.95 -15.58
C ASN A 720 9.62 27.40 -15.84
N THR A 721 8.76 28.27 -16.38
CA THR A 721 9.12 29.63 -16.75
C THR A 721 9.28 30.53 -15.50
N TYR A 722 8.43 30.30 -14.48
CA TYR A 722 8.51 31.03 -13.21
C TYR A 722 9.16 30.19 -12.10
N ARG A 723 10.15 29.35 -12.46
CA ARG A 723 10.80 28.36 -11.58
C ARG A 723 11.19 28.93 -10.22
N GLU A 724 11.86 30.10 -10.17
CA GLU A 724 12.30 30.68 -8.91
C GLU A 724 11.13 31.12 -8.00
N LYS A 725 10.02 31.57 -8.59
CA LYS A 725 8.80 31.88 -7.83
C LYS A 725 8.16 30.60 -7.28
N THR A 726 8.07 29.55 -8.10
CA THR A 726 7.55 28.24 -7.67
C THR A 726 8.42 27.65 -6.56
N LYS A 727 9.74 27.73 -6.64
CA LYS A 727 10.66 27.32 -5.58
C LYS A 727 10.43 28.11 -4.30
N ALA A 728 10.34 29.44 -4.38
CA ALA A 728 10.07 30.30 -3.23
C ALA A 728 8.72 29.98 -2.56
N LEU A 729 7.69 29.73 -3.37
CA LEU A 729 6.38 29.32 -2.90
C LEU A 729 6.43 27.98 -2.15
N LEU A 730 7.06 26.95 -2.75
CA LEU A 730 7.21 25.64 -2.12
C LEU A 730 8.09 25.71 -0.87
N SER A 731 9.16 26.52 -0.88
CA SER A 731 10.01 26.73 0.30
C SER A 731 9.24 27.39 1.45
N ALA A 732 8.40 28.41 1.15
CA ALA A 732 7.52 29.02 2.15
C ALA A 732 6.50 28.02 2.71
N TYR A 733 5.88 27.24 1.84
CA TYR A 733 4.95 26.18 2.24
C TYR A 733 5.61 25.17 3.19
N PHE A 734 6.75 24.60 2.80
CA PHE A 734 7.46 23.62 3.62
C PHE A 734 8.04 24.24 4.91
N GLY A 735 8.49 25.50 4.84
CA GLY A 735 8.97 26.25 6.03
C GLY A 735 7.88 26.59 7.03
N ASN A 736 6.61 26.69 6.58
CA ASN A 736 5.45 26.97 7.42
C ASN A 736 4.75 25.70 7.93
N GLY A 737 5.34 24.52 7.77
CA GLY A 737 4.79 23.27 8.29
C GLY A 737 4.21 22.32 7.22
N GLY A 738 4.42 22.62 5.94
CA GLY A 738 4.05 21.71 4.85
C GLY A 738 4.79 20.38 4.96
N ALA A 739 4.05 19.26 5.06
CA ALA A 739 4.62 17.94 5.25
C ALA A 739 5.01 17.28 3.92
N GLN A 740 4.14 17.36 2.92
CA GLN A 740 4.33 16.69 1.64
C GLN A 740 3.73 17.49 0.48
N ALA A 741 4.20 17.23 -0.73
CA ALA A 741 3.60 17.74 -1.95
C ALA A 741 3.65 16.69 -3.07
N MET A 742 2.50 16.46 -3.68
CA MET A 742 2.31 15.60 -4.85
C MET A 742 1.90 16.50 -6.03
N ILE A 743 2.84 16.75 -6.93
CA ILE A 743 2.69 17.82 -7.92
C ILE A 743 2.36 17.24 -9.29
N ASN A 744 1.27 17.71 -9.89
CA ASN A 744 0.97 17.57 -11.32
C ASN A 744 1.42 18.83 -12.06
N CYS A 745 2.26 18.65 -13.07
CA CYS A 745 2.70 19.74 -13.95
C CYS A 745 2.10 19.56 -15.35
N MET A 746 0.86 20.05 -15.56
CA MET A 746 0.11 19.85 -16.82
C MET A 746 -0.93 20.94 -17.05
N GLY A 747 -1.36 21.09 -18.31
CA GLY A 747 -2.39 22.03 -18.68
C GLY A 747 -3.81 21.47 -18.55
N ARG A 748 -4.78 22.32 -18.16
CA ARG A 748 -6.21 21.96 -18.16
C ARG A 748 -6.69 21.55 -19.57
N GLY A 749 -6.17 22.22 -20.61
CA GLY A 749 -6.48 21.89 -22.00
C GLY A 749 -6.03 20.50 -22.40
N ASP A 750 -4.86 20.02 -21.88
CA ASP A 750 -4.39 18.64 -22.14
C ASP A 750 -5.36 17.62 -21.56
N LEU A 751 -5.90 17.85 -20.35
CA LEU A 751 -6.89 16.97 -19.72
C LEU A 751 -8.20 16.94 -20.51
N GLN A 752 -8.70 18.12 -20.95
CA GLN A 752 -9.93 18.22 -21.76
C GLN A 752 -9.74 17.50 -23.10
N ALA A 753 -8.64 17.76 -23.79
CA ALA A 753 -8.31 17.10 -25.06
C ALA A 753 -8.14 15.57 -24.91
N ALA A 754 -7.60 15.10 -23.76
CA ALA A 754 -7.47 13.69 -23.46
C ALA A 754 -8.84 13.01 -23.21
N MET A 755 -9.82 13.75 -22.68
CA MET A 755 -11.20 13.26 -22.53
C MET A 755 -11.95 13.15 -23.86
N GLU A 756 -11.58 13.97 -24.87
CA GLU A 756 -12.19 14.00 -26.20
C GLU A 756 -11.48 13.07 -27.17
N HIS A 757 -10.15 12.94 -27.04
CA HIS A 757 -9.28 12.20 -27.94
C HIS A 757 -8.33 11.26 -27.18
N PRO A 758 -8.85 10.27 -26.41
CA PRO A 758 -8.04 9.41 -25.53
C PRO A 758 -6.92 8.67 -26.27
N GLU A 759 -7.10 8.32 -27.54
CA GLU A 759 -6.10 7.64 -28.38
C GLU A 759 -4.79 8.44 -28.56
N ARG A 760 -4.82 9.76 -28.37
CA ARG A 760 -3.66 10.65 -28.52
C ARG A 760 -2.92 10.87 -27.20
N TYR A 761 -3.53 10.51 -26.08
CA TYR A 761 -3.04 10.81 -24.74
C TYR A 761 -2.80 9.55 -23.88
N GLN A 762 -2.52 8.41 -24.52
CA GLN A 762 -2.30 7.11 -23.86
C GLN A 762 -1.18 7.12 -22.79
N ASN A 763 -0.26 8.09 -22.86
CA ASN A 763 0.87 8.23 -21.93
C ASN A 763 0.70 9.41 -20.97
N LEU A 764 -0.49 10.03 -20.89
CA LEU A 764 -0.76 11.11 -19.95
C LEU A 764 -0.99 10.50 -18.56
N ILE A 765 -0.01 10.65 -17.67
CA ILE A 765 -0.05 10.15 -16.30
C ILE A 765 -0.40 11.30 -15.38
N VAL A 766 -1.35 11.07 -14.47
CA VAL A 766 -1.84 12.06 -13.49
C VAL A 766 -1.78 11.51 -12.08
N ARG A 767 -1.63 12.41 -11.09
CA ARG A 767 -1.87 12.09 -9.68
C ARG A 767 -3.37 12.06 -9.42
N VAL A 768 -3.88 10.92 -9.08
CA VAL A 768 -5.30 10.74 -8.72
C VAL A 768 -5.54 11.16 -7.27
N GLY A 769 -4.87 10.51 -6.36
CA GLY A 769 -4.88 10.77 -4.94
C GLY A 769 -3.51 10.45 -4.37
N GLY A 770 -3.34 9.49 -3.54
CA GLY A 770 -2.04 8.98 -3.13
C GLY A 770 -1.28 8.18 -4.18
N PHE A 771 -1.86 7.91 -5.34
CA PHE A 771 -1.29 7.14 -6.45
C PHE A 771 -1.41 7.88 -7.79
N SER A 772 -0.71 7.39 -8.81
CA SER A 772 -0.82 7.88 -10.19
C SER A 772 -1.50 6.86 -11.10
N ALA A 773 -2.12 7.35 -12.16
CA ALA A 773 -2.70 6.50 -13.21
C ALA A 773 -2.62 7.18 -14.57
N LYS A 774 -2.79 6.42 -15.65
CA LYS A 774 -3.02 6.98 -16.96
C LYS A 774 -4.40 7.63 -16.97
N PHE A 775 -4.47 8.90 -17.33
CA PHE A 775 -5.70 9.68 -17.25
C PHE A 775 -6.83 9.08 -18.10
N VAL A 776 -6.48 8.57 -19.27
CA VAL A 776 -7.45 7.99 -20.22
C VAL A 776 -8.05 6.66 -19.76
N ASP A 777 -7.38 5.95 -18.83
CA ASP A 777 -7.85 4.68 -18.28
C ASP A 777 -8.77 4.88 -17.05
N LEU A 778 -8.88 6.11 -16.55
CA LEU A 778 -9.70 6.44 -15.37
C LEU A 778 -11.19 6.51 -15.73
N PRO A 779 -12.10 6.13 -14.82
CA PRO A 779 -13.53 6.38 -14.93
C PRO A 779 -13.83 7.86 -15.18
N ARG A 780 -14.91 8.15 -15.89
CA ARG A 780 -15.31 9.53 -16.24
C ARG A 780 -15.50 10.41 -15.01
N SER A 781 -16.07 9.89 -13.94
CA SER A 781 -16.26 10.63 -12.66
C SER A 781 -14.92 11.06 -12.06
N THR A 782 -13.92 10.19 -12.07
CA THR A 782 -12.56 10.50 -11.60
C THR A 782 -11.87 11.52 -12.51
N GLN A 783 -12.03 11.42 -13.85
CA GLN A 783 -11.49 12.42 -14.78
C GLN A 783 -12.09 13.80 -14.50
N LEU A 784 -13.40 13.89 -14.24
CA LEU A 784 -14.10 15.14 -13.90
C LEU A 784 -13.65 15.70 -12.55
N GLU A 785 -13.40 14.84 -11.56
CA GLU A 785 -12.83 15.25 -10.28
C GLU A 785 -11.47 15.91 -10.48
N ILE A 786 -10.55 15.26 -11.20
CA ILE A 786 -9.21 15.80 -11.48
C ILE A 786 -9.29 17.13 -12.26
N LEU A 787 -10.19 17.22 -13.22
CA LEU A 787 -10.41 18.45 -14.01
C LEU A 787 -10.98 19.59 -13.15
N SER A 788 -11.72 19.30 -12.06
CA SER A 788 -12.29 20.29 -11.15
C SER A 788 -11.26 20.97 -10.26
N ARG A 789 -10.07 20.38 -10.08
CA ARG A 789 -9.01 20.90 -9.21
C ARG A 789 -8.51 22.25 -9.74
N THR A 790 -8.18 23.14 -8.81
CA THR A 790 -7.60 24.44 -9.19
C THR A 790 -6.22 24.25 -9.80
N LEU A 791 -5.98 24.90 -10.95
CA LEU A 791 -4.70 24.93 -11.64
C LEU A 791 -4.03 26.29 -11.37
N TYR A 792 -2.81 26.23 -10.84
CA TYR A 792 -2.01 27.39 -10.49
C TYR A 792 -0.93 27.73 -11.51
#